data_8e23df43a96f8b23cef9db8ca6ad7597
#
_entry.id   8e23df43a96f8b23cef9db8ca6ad7597
#
_cell.length_a   1.000
_cell.length_b   1.000
_cell.length_c   1.000
_cell.angle_alpha   90.00
_cell.angle_beta   90.00
_cell.angle_gamma   90.00
#
_symmetry.space_group_name_H-M   'P 1'
#
loop_
_entity.id
_entity.type
_entity.pdbx_description
1 polymer ?
#
loop_
_entity_poly.entity_id
_entity_poly.type
_entity_poly.pdbx_seq_one_letter_code
_entity_poly.pdbx_strand_id
1 'polypeptide(L)'
;MATPIPNGAERPSGSLVVVRTVDEVTSESFIRITADGLVTAYNGHVDLGTGIRTALGQIVAEELDVSFARVVIVLGDTALVPNQGATIASETIQITAVPLRKAAAQARQFLIARAAERLELPETDLRIEDGLVRGHDNRSVSYGELIGGETIRLELADDIAMKPVGDYAIVGQSVPRVDLPAKATGELTFVHDIRIPGMLHGRVVRPPYAGVDAGPFVGTSLIAVDESSVRDIPGIKAVVRIGDFVGVVAEREEDAIRAAEQLAVSWKPTPSLTDLADIETALRANPSTPRTLIDKGDVDAAISSAAKPMQRTYVWPYQMHASIGPSCAVADFQDGNIRVWSGTQNPHVLRADLALLVERPESEIEVIRLEAAGCYGRNCADDVTADALLLSRAVGRPVRVQLTREQEHAWEPKGTAQLIDVNGGLDANGGIAAYDLATRYPSNAAPTLALLLTGRISPDPAVLQMGDRTAIPPYDYDNMRVVAHDMPPIVRASWMRGVSALPNTFAHESYIDEAATDAGVDPIEYRLRYLKDQRAVDLVNAVAERAGWKPRPVREEKDGDIVHGRGFAYALYVHSKFPGYGAAWSAWIADVAVNKSTGDVSVTRVVAGQDSGLMINPDGVRHQIHGNVIQSTSRALMEEVSFERGAVAAREWGAYPIIPFPDVPKIDVLMLPRQDQPPLGVGESASVPSAAAIANAIFDATGVRFREPPFTPERILKGLHGEAVATPQALPAPAPQPSRIWDNPFAKRAGIVAAIAAVCTAAIGIGAALLPGRSIAPIARPDASVYSAATIARGEMLAALGNCAECHTSLGGALNAGGRPLQTPFGTIYATNITPDVETGIGAWSYPAFERAMRDGLHRDGRQLYPAFPYTHFAKTSDADMQA
;
A
#
# COMPACT_ATOMS: atom_id res chain seq x y z
N MET A 1 12.11 -1.38 -21.01
CA MET A 1 13.09 -0.28 -20.96
C MET A 1 12.34 1.02 -20.94
N ALA A 2 12.25 1.67 -19.80
CA ALA A 2 12.02 3.11 -19.75
C ALA A 2 13.43 3.73 -19.83
N THR A 3 13.95 3.85 -21.02
CA THR A 3 15.17 4.62 -21.26
C THR A 3 14.87 6.06 -20.85
N PRO A 4 15.71 6.74 -20.06
CA PRO A 4 15.60 8.18 -19.91
C PRO A 4 15.72 8.77 -21.31
N ILE A 5 14.76 9.61 -21.70
CA ILE A 5 14.84 10.33 -22.97
C ILE A 5 16.12 11.17 -22.90
N PRO A 6 17.10 10.97 -23.77
CA PRO A 6 18.31 11.76 -23.74
C PRO A 6 17.93 13.21 -24.03
N ASN A 7 18.26 14.12 -23.14
CA ASN A 7 18.28 15.54 -23.46
C ASN A 7 19.27 15.74 -24.63
N GLY A 8 18.75 15.97 -25.83
CA GLY A 8 19.56 16.26 -27.01
C GLY A 8 19.33 15.39 -28.25
N ALA A 9 18.40 14.42 -28.22
CA ALA A 9 18.01 13.74 -29.46
C ALA A 9 17.24 14.70 -30.36
N GLU A 10 17.65 14.82 -31.62
CA GLU A 10 16.93 15.51 -32.68
C GLU A 10 15.44 15.13 -32.60
N ARG A 11 14.54 16.13 -32.50
CA ARG A 11 13.11 15.89 -32.50
C ARG A 11 12.77 15.14 -33.78
N PRO A 12 12.13 13.94 -33.73
CA PRO A 12 11.70 13.27 -34.94
C PRO A 12 10.85 14.25 -35.73
N SER A 13 11.16 14.44 -36.99
CA SER A 13 10.47 15.35 -37.89
C SER A 13 9.04 14.84 -38.07
N GLY A 14 8.08 15.53 -37.45
CA GLY A 14 6.65 15.26 -37.52
C GLY A 14 6.08 14.55 -36.31
N SER A 15 5.01 15.14 -35.77
CA SER A 15 4.20 14.53 -34.71
C SER A 15 2.79 15.12 -34.71
N LEU A 16 1.81 14.31 -34.33
CA LEU A 16 0.48 14.75 -33.96
C LEU A 16 0.40 14.82 -32.44
N VAL A 17 -0.05 15.95 -31.90
CA VAL A 17 -0.20 16.16 -30.45
C VAL A 17 -1.62 16.64 -30.17
N VAL A 18 -2.29 16.00 -29.21
CA VAL A 18 -3.58 16.47 -28.68
C VAL A 18 -3.33 17.13 -27.34
N VAL A 19 -3.74 18.37 -27.21
CA VAL A 19 -3.48 19.22 -26.05
C VAL A 19 -4.74 19.88 -25.55
N ARG A 20 -4.72 20.37 -24.32
CA ARG A 20 -5.68 21.31 -23.75
C ARG A 20 -4.95 22.60 -23.38
N THR A 21 -5.40 23.72 -23.91
CA THR A 21 -4.89 25.02 -23.53
C THR A 21 -5.46 25.40 -22.16
N VAL A 22 -4.59 25.70 -21.21
CA VAL A 22 -4.98 26.09 -19.84
C VAL A 22 -5.02 27.60 -19.71
N ASP A 23 -4.02 28.29 -20.28
CA ASP A 23 -3.90 29.73 -20.31
C ASP A 23 -3.12 30.18 -21.56
N GLU A 24 -2.82 31.47 -21.69
CA GLU A 24 -2.14 32.02 -22.86
C GLU A 24 -0.76 31.44 -23.16
N VAL A 25 -0.12 30.82 -22.15
CA VAL A 25 1.25 30.32 -22.23
C VAL A 25 1.32 28.81 -22.03
N THR A 26 0.39 28.24 -21.24
CA THR A 26 0.44 26.86 -20.78
C THR A 26 -0.54 25.98 -21.56
N SER A 27 -0.06 24.84 -22.02
CA SER A 27 -0.92 23.77 -22.54
C SER A 27 -0.49 22.42 -22.01
N GLU A 28 -1.48 21.57 -21.73
CA GLU A 28 -1.32 20.20 -21.22
C GLU A 28 -1.42 19.22 -22.38
N SER A 29 -0.44 18.34 -22.53
CA SER A 29 -0.44 17.30 -23.56
C SER A 29 -1.08 16.01 -23.01
N PHE A 30 -1.97 15.38 -23.81
CA PHE A 30 -2.58 14.09 -23.49
C PHE A 30 -2.03 12.96 -24.36
N ILE A 31 -1.89 13.18 -25.66
CA ILE A 31 -1.42 12.20 -26.64
C ILE A 31 -0.40 12.85 -27.56
N ARG A 32 0.64 12.10 -27.86
CA ARG A 32 1.59 12.40 -28.92
C ARG A 32 1.82 11.16 -29.78
N ILE A 33 1.65 11.27 -31.10
CA ILE A 33 1.94 10.22 -32.06
C ILE A 33 3.05 10.73 -32.98
N THR A 34 4.16 10.00 -33.08
CA THR A 34 5.30 10.34 -33.93
C THR A 34 5.22 9.65 -35.29
N ALA A 35 5.97 10.15 -36.27
CA ALA A 35 5.96 9.63 -37.63
C ALA A 35 6.43 8.16 -37.75
N ASP A 36 7.14 7.61 -36.75
CA ASP A 36 7.47 6.20 -36.63
C ASP A 36 6.34 5.35 -36.04
N GLY A 37 5.21 5.96 -35.70
CA GLY A 37 4.03 5.31 -35.16
C GLY A 37 4.08 5.00 -33.65
N LEU A 38 5.06 5.54 -32.92
CA LEU A 38 5.09 5.45 -31.47
C LEU A 38 4.05 6.41 -30.86
N VAL A 39 3.31 5.93 -29.90
CA VAL A 39 2.30 6.70 -29.17
C VAL A 39 2.79 6.95 -27.74
N THR A 40 2.95 8.21 -27.37
CA THR A 40 3.19 8.61 -25.98
C THR A 40 1.92 9.24 -25.42
N ALA A 41 1.46 8.74 -24.32
CA ALA A 41 0.26 9.25 -23.63
C ALA A 41 0.62 9.73 -22.22
N TYR A 42 0.01 10.83 -21.79
CA TYR A 42 0.37 11.55 -20.58
C TYR A 42 -0.82 11.58 -19.62
N ASN A 43 -0.58 11.23 -18.34
CA ASN A 43 -1.61 11.32 -17.30
C ASN A 43 -0.98 11.81 -15.99
N GLY A 44 -1.66 12.75 -15.33
CA GLY A 44 -1.18 13.39 -14.09
C GLY A 44 -1.19 12.49 -12.87
N HIS A 45 -1.98 11.43 -12.89
CA HIS A 45 -1.96 10.42 -11.83
C HIS A 45 -0.75 9.51 -11.94
N VAL A 46 -0.46 8.77 -10.88
CA VAL A 46 0.73 7.93 -10.76
C VAL A 46 0.38 6.46 -10.54
N ASP A 47 1.31 5.56 -10.88
CA ASP A 47 1.21 4.14 -10.56
C ASP A 47 1.84 3.85 -9.19
N LEU A 48 1.02 3.48 -8.23
CA LEU A 48 1.42 3.15 -6.85
C LEU A 48 1.64 1.64 -6.66
N GLY A 49 1.94 0.92 -7.74
CA GLY A 49 1.95 -0.54 -7.78
C GLY A 49 0.60 -1.14 -8.18
N THR A 50 -0.34 -0.30 -8.59
CA THR A 50 -1.70 -0.69 -8.98
C THR A 50 -1.78 -1.30 -10.38
N GLY A 51 -0.76 -1.09 -11.23
CA GLY A 51 -0.77 -1.50 -12.65
C GLY A 51 -1.57 -0.55 -13.54
N ILE A 52 -1.87 0.66 -13.06
CA ILE A 52 -2.65 1.65 -13.80
C ILE A 52 -1.98 2.05 -15.13
N ARG A 53 -0.64 2.05 -15.17
CA ARG A 53 0.14 2.29 -16.41
C ARG A 53 -0.29 1.34 -17.53
N THR A 54 -0.47 0.06 -17.22
CA THR A 54 -0.94 -0.96 -18.16
C THR A 54 -2.37 -0.71 -18.60
N ALA A 55 -3.28 -0.44 -17.67
CA ALA A 55 -4.69 -0.19 -17.98
C ALA A 55 -4.89 1.07 -18.84
N LEU A 56 -4.18 2.18 -18.54
CA LEU A 56 -4.21 3.38 -19.38
C LEU A 56 -3.64 3.09 -20.78
N GLY A 57 -2.60 2.29 -20.88
CA GLY A 57 -2.05 1.83 -22.17
C GLY A 57 -3.06 1.05 -22.99
N GLN A 58 -3.87 0.17 -22.35
CA GLN A 58 -4.95 -0.55 -23.03
C GLN A 58 -6.03 0.40 -23.56
N ILE A 59 -6.44 1.39 -22.77
CA ILE A 59 -7.43 2.39 -23.19
C ILE A 59 -6.95 3.18 -24.43
N VAL A 60 -5.70 3.63 -24.42
CA VAL A 60 -5.11 4.38 -25.52
C VAL A 60 -4.94 3.52 -26.78
N ALA A 61 -4.43 2.30 -26.62
CA ALA A 61 -4.25 1.35 -27.72
C ALA A 61 -5.59 0.99 -28.37
N GLU A 62 -6.62 0.77 -27.54
CA GLU A 62 -7.99 0.48 -28.00
C GLU A 62 -8.56 1.60 -28.84
N GLU A 63 -8.52 2.84 -28.35
CA GLU A 63 -9.12 3.98 -29.06
C GLU A 63 -8.37 4.34 -30.35
N LEU A 64 -7.06 4.11 -30.42
CA LEU A 64 -6.22 4.39 -31.58
C LEU A 64 -6.15 3.25 -32.59
N ASP A 65 -6.71 2.08 -32.32
CA ASP A 65 -6.54 0.86 -33.13
C ASP A 65 -5.05 0.57 -33.39
N VAL A 66 -4.20 0.66 -32.38
CA VAL A 66 -2.77 0.31 -32.44
C VAL A 66 -2.45 -0.84 -31.49
N SER A 67 -1.39 -1.60 -31.78
CA SER A 67 -0.94 -2.62 -30.83
C SER A 67 -0.50 -1.97 -29.51
N PHE A 68 -0.80 -2.65 -28.40
CA PHE A 68 -0.43 -2.21 -27.07
C PHE A 68 1.08 -1.91 -26.91
N ALA A 69 1.92 -2.65 -27.65
CA ALA A 69 3.37 -2.47 -27.64
C ALA A 69 3.86 -1.11 -28.18
N ARG A 70 3.01 -0.39 -28.94
CA ARG A 70 3.32 0.95 -29.45
C ARG A 70 3.03 2.07 -28.47
N VAL A 71 2.40 1.77 -27.33
CA VAL A 71 1.93 2.79 -26.38
C VAL A 71 2.85 2.88 -25.18
N VAL A 72 3.35 4.08 -24.92
CA VAL A 72 4.14 4.44 -23.73
C VAL A 72 3.31 5.42 -22.89
N ILE A 73 3.15 5.11 -21.61
CA ILE A 73 2.43 5.96 -20.67
C ILE A 73 3.42 6.69 -19.76
N VAL A 74 3.39 8.03 -19.78
CA VAL A 74 4.14 8.91 -18.88
C VAL A 74 3.22 9.33 -17.74
N LEU A 75 3.66 9.14 -16.50
CA LEU A 75 2.88 9.39 -15.28
C LEU A 75 3.66 10.28 -14.30
N GLY A 76 2.98 11.28 -13.76
CA GLY A 76 3.42 12.00 -12.57
C GLY A 76 4.69 12.87 -12.71
N ASP A 77 5.15 13.13 -13.91
CA ASP A 77 6.21 14.12 -14.19
C ASP A 77 5.56 15.49 -14.44
N THR A 78 5.73 16.42 -13.50
CA THR A 78 5.00 17.70 -13.52
C THR A 78 5.40 18.65 -14.65
N ALA A 79 6.50 18.36 -15.34
CA ALA A 79 6.90 19.11 -16.54
C ALA A 79 6.24 18.55 -17.82
N LEU A 80 5.73 17.32 -17.80
CA LEU A 80 5.25 16.62 -19.00
C LEU A 80 3.77 16.31 -18.97
N VAL A 81 3.20 16.04 -17.78
CA VAL A 81 1.83 15.54 -17.66
C VAL A 81 0.85 16.64 -17.26
N PRO A 82 -0.45 16.50 -17.61
CA PRO A 82 -1.48 17.44 -17.18
C PRO A 82 -1.65 17.43 -15.66
N ASN A 83 -1.99 18.59 -15.06
CA ASN A 83 -2.37 18.64 -13.65
C ASN A 83 -3.80 18.11 -13.48
N GLN A 84 -3.93 16.88 -13.05
CA GLN A 84 -5.19 16.19 -12.82
C GLN A 84 -5.46 15.92 -11.34
N GLY A 85 -4.74 16.61 -10.46
CA GLY A 85 -4.87 16.47 -9.01
C GLY A 85 -4.10 15.28 -8.42
N ALA A 86 -4.51 14.89 -7.22
CA ALA A 86 -3.90 13.79 -6.46
C ALA A 86 -4.43 12.43 -6.91
N THR A 87 -3.59 11.40 -6.87
CA THR A 87 -4.01 10.01 -7.14
C THR A 87 -4.70 9.44 -5.90
N ILE A 88 -6.00 9.63 -5.78
CA ILE A 88 -6.83 9.27 -4.63
C ILE A 88 -8.13 8.56 -5.05
N ALA A 89 -8.91 8.10 -4.10
CA ALA A 89 -10.29 7.60 -4.25
C ALA A 89 -10.48 6.50 -5.32
N SER A 90 -9.41 5.85 -5.75
CA SER A 90 -9.43 4.86 -6.85
C SER A 90 -9.97 5.41 -8.19
N GLU A 91 -9.87 6.71 -8.43
CA GLU A 91 -10.61 7.41 -9.47
C GLU A 91 -9.91 7.51 -10.84
N THR A 92 -8.65 7.05 -10.98
CA THR A 92 -7.87 7.23 -12.21
C THR A 92 -8.62 6.76 -13.46
N ILE A 93 -9.20 5.54 -13.43
CA ILE A 93 -9.97 5.00 -14.57
C ILE A 93 -11.26 5.77 -14.80
N GLN A 94 -11.93 6.21 -13.74
CA GLN A 94 -13.22 6.90 -13.83
C GLN A 94 -13.11 8.36 -14.30
N ILE A 95 -12.00 9.03 -13.93
CA ILE A 95 -11.85 10.48 -14.06
C ILE A 95 -10.74 10.83 -15.03
N THR A 96 -9.49 10.54 -14.68
CA THR A 96 -8.33 11.05 -15.45
C THR A 96 -8.07 10.28 -16.74
N ALA A 97 -8.57 9.07 -16.86
CA ALA A 97 -8.54 8.31 -18.10
C ALA A 97 -9.55 8.84 -19.13
N VAL A 98 -10.61 9.54 -18.72
CA VAL A 98 -11.64 10.04 -19.66
C VAL A 98 -11.09 11.06 -20.67
N PRO A 99 -10.43 12.16 -20.27
CA PRO A 99 -9.83 13.09 -21.24
C PRO A 99 -8.72 12.43 -22.06
N LEU A 100 -7.96 11.48 -21.48
CA LEU A 100 -6.96 10.72 -22.21
C LEU A 100 -7.58 9.86 -23.30
N ARG A 101 -8.68 9.18 -23.00
CA ARG A 101 -9.47 8.39 -23.95
C ARG A 101 -10.04 9.25 -25.07
N LYS A 102 -10.63 10.42 -24.73
CA LYS A 102 -11.12 11.39 -25.71
C LYS A 102 -10.01 11.88 -26.65
N ALA A 103 -8.84 12.18 -26.10
CA ALA A 103 -7.70 12.63 -26.89
C ALA A 103 -7.22 11.55 -27.90
N ALA A 104 -7.21 10.29 -27.49
CA ALA A 104 -6.91 9.17 -28.38
C ALA A 104 -7.95 9.00 -29.48
N ALA A 105 -9.24 9.08 -29.13
CA ALA A 105 -10.35 9.02 -30.09
C ALA A 105 -10.29 10.19 -31.10
N GLN A 106 -10.00 11.40 -30.65
CA GLN A 106 -9.85 12.57 -31.49
C GLN A 106 -8.69 12.46 -32.47
N ALA A 107 -7.53 11.97 -31.99
CA ALA A 107 -6.38 11.71 -32.84
C ALA A 107 -6.72 10.68 -33.93
N ARG A 108 -7.43 9.59 -33.55
CA ARG A 108 -7.91 8.57 -34.48
C ARG A 108 -8.85 9.15 -35.53
N GLN A 109 -9.86 9.89 -35.14
CA GLN A 109 -10.81 10.52 -36.09
C GLN A 109 -10.11 11.44 -37.09
N PHE A 110 -9.18 12.26 -36.61
CA PHE A 110 -8.37 13.14 -37.46
C PHE A 110 -7.54 12.34 -38.49
N LEU A 111 -6.90 11.25 -38.05
CA LEU A 111 -6.09 10.40 -38.93
C LEU A 111 -6.93 9.63 -39.93
N ILE A 112 -8.16 9.20 -39.58
CA ILE A 112 -9.10 8.55 -40.49
C ILE A 112 -9.53 9.56 -41.58
N ALA A 113 -9.90 10.79 -41.20
CA ALA A 113 -10.27 11.82 -42.16
C ALA A 113 -9.14 12.14 -43.15
N ARG A 114 -7.91 12.27 -42.68
CA ARG A 114 -6.73 12.43 -43.57
C ARG A 114 -6.50 11.23 -44.45
N ALA A 115 -6.76 10.02 -43.95
CA ALA A 115 -6.61 8.80 -44.74
C ALA A 115 -7.69 8.72 -45.83
N ALA A 116 -8.93 9.14 -45.55
CA ALA A 116 -10.02 9.23 -46.51
C ALA A 116 -9.67 10.17 -47.68
N GLU A 117 -9.13 11.34 -47.37
CA GLU A 117 -8.65 12.28 -48.39
C GLU A 117 -7.48 11.70 -49.21
N ARG A 118 -6.49 11.09 -48.55
CA ARG A 118 -5.31 10.55 -49.20
C ARG A 118 -5.60 9.34 -50.08
N LEU A 119 -6.53 8.50 -49.66
CA LEU A 119 -6.93 7.29 -50.37
C LEU A 119 -8.08 7.54 -51.34
N GLU A 120 -8.66 8.72 -51.31
CA GLU A 120 -9.85 9.09 -52.11
C GLU A 120 -11.02 8.09 -51.89
N LEU A 121 -11.28 7.76 -50.62
CA LEU A 121 -12.31 6.81 -50.16
C LEU A 121 -13.14 7.41 -49.04
N PRO A 122 -14.44 7.09 -48.93
CA PRO A 122 -15.25 7.47 -47.78
C PRO A 122 -14.66 6.85 -46.49
N GLU A 123 -14.78 7.56 -45.37
CA GLU A 123 -14.34 7.06 -44.06
C GLU A 123 -15.00 5.72 -43.71
N THR A 124 -16.26 5.51 -44.11
CA THR A 124 -17.02 4.26 -43.88
C THR A 124 -16.43 3.03 -44.54
N ASP A 125 -15.59 3.21 -45.55
CA ASP A 125 -14.96 2.15 -46.31
C ASP A 125 -13.52 1.84 -45.80
N LEU A 126 -13.11 2.57 -44.79
CA LEU A 126 -11.78 2.42 -44.17
C LEU A 126 -11.81 1.50 -42.95
N ARG A 127 -10.79 0.70 -42.81
CA ARG A 127 -10.52 -0.14 -41.62
C ARG A 127 -9.12 0.16 -41.11
N ILE A 128 -8.95 0.10 -39.78
CA ILE A 128 -7.65 0.32 -39.16
C ILE A 128 -7.21 -0.97 -38.49
N GLU A 129 -5.96 -1.32 -38.70
CA GLU A 129 -5.27 -2.44 -38.05
C GLU A 129 -3.84 -2.00 -37.72
N ASP A 130 -3.51 -1.96 -36.45
CA ASP A 130 -2.21 -1.54 -35.90
C ASP A 130 -1.68 -0.20 -36.48
N GLY A 131 -2.57 0.81 -36.55
CA GLY A 131 -2.23 2.15 -37.06
C GLY A 131 -2.04 2.18 -38.58
N LEU A 132 -2.40 1.13 -39.31
CA LEU A 132 -2.46 1.07 -40.75
C LEU A 132 -3.91 1.15 -41.24
N VAL A 133 -4.25 2.23 -41.91
CA VAL A 133 -5.59 2.45 -42.49
C VAL A 133 -5.64 1.81 -43.87
N ARG A 134 -6.61 0.93 -44.07
CA ARG A 134 -6.83 0.15 -45.31
C ARG A 134 -8.18 0.47 -45.93
N GLY A 135 -8.23 0.70 -47.23
CA GLY A 135 -9.43 0.73 -48.02
C GLY A 135 -9.90 -0.67 -48.44
N HIS A 136 -11.14 -0.81 -48.86
CA HIS A 136 -11.71 -2.04 -49.39
C HIS A 136 -11.02 -2.49 -50.71
N ASP A 137 -10.29 -1.62 -51.39
CA ASP A 137 -9.51 -1.85 -52.60
C ASP A 137 -8.03 -2.19 -52.35
N ASN A 138 -7.68 -2.53 -51.11
CA ASN A 138 -6.33 -2.83 -50.60
C ASN A 138 -5.32 -1.65 -50.61
N ARG A 139 -5.70 -0.46 -50.98
CA ARG A 139 -4.86 0.73 -50.73
C ARG A 139 -4.72 0.93 -49.23
N SER A 140 -3.57 1.37 -48.79
CA SER A 140 -3.33 1.58 -47.36
C SER A 140 -2.38 2.73 -47.14
N VAL A 141 -2.48 3.35 -45.95
CA VAL A 141 -1.63 4.40 -45.47
C VAL A 141 -1.47 4.29 -43.97
N SER A 142 -0.27 4.41 -43.46
CA SER A 142 0.00 4.37 -42.01
C SER A 142 -0.23 5.73 -41.33
N TYR A 143 -0.44 5.71 -40.03
CA TYR A 143 -0.50 6.93 -39.22
C TYR A 143 0.78 7.78 -39.36
N GLY A 144 1.93 7.12 -39.42
CA GLY A 144 3.20 7.80 -39.63
C GLY A 144 3.28 8.53 -40.97
N GLU A 145 2.81 7.92 -42.08
CA GLU A 145 2.75 8.54 -43.40
C GLU A 145 1.74 9.67 -43.46
N LEU A 146 0.63 9.60 -42.71
CA LEU A 146 -0.37 10.65 -42.58
C LEU A 146 0.17 11.85 -41.80
N ILE A 147 0.99 11.64 -40.80
CA ILE A 147 1.66 12.71 -40.05
C ILE A 147 2.79 13.30 -40.87
N GLY A 148 3.58 12.46 -41.52
CA GLY A 148 4.74 12.88 -42.33
C GLY A 148 5.74 13.71 -41.55
N GLY A 149 6.24 14.80 -42.14
CA GLY A 149 7.15 15.74 -41.48
C GLY A 149 6.48 16.88 -40.72
N GLU A 150 5.16 16.87 -40.59
CA GLU A 150 4.37 17.97 -40.01
C GLU A 150 4.29 17.91 -38.49
N THR A 151 4.22 19.04 -37.83
CA THR A 151 3.81 19.14 -36.43
C THR A 151 2.32 19.56 -36.41
N ILE A 152 1.47 18.58 -36.11
CA ILE A 152 0.01 18.74 -36.05
C ILE A 152 -0.38 18.93 -34.60
N ARG A 153 -1.08 20.00 -34.27
CA ARG A 153 -1.60 20.29 -32.94
C ARG A 153 -3.13 20.32 -32.99
N LEU A 154 -3.76 19.48 -32.20
CA LEU A 154 -5.21 19.44 -32.01
C LEU A 154 -5.54 19.90 -30.60
N GLU A 155 -6.50 20.81 -30.49
CA GLU A 155 -7.09 21.20 -29.21
C GLU A 155 -8.12 20.16 -28.81
N LEU A 156 -8.07 19.64 -27.58
CA LEU A 156 -8.97 18.62 -27.09
C LEU A 156 -10.41 19.11 -27.07
N ALA A 157 -11.27 18.49 -27.85
CA ALA A 157 -12.69 18.81 -27.89
C ALA A 157 -13.51 18.01 -26.86
N ASP A 158 -14.60 18.59 -26.40
CA ASP A 158 -15.49 17.95 -25.42
C ASP A 158 -16.37 16.86 -26.03
N ASP A 159 -16.88 17.09 -27.28
CA ASP A 159 -17.82 16.20 -27.95
C ASP A 159 -17.11 15.28 -28.95
N ILE A 160 -16.33 14.34 -28.45
CA ILE A 160 -15.66 13.33 -29.27
C ILE A 160 -16.35 11.97 -29.10
N ALA A 161 -16.75 11.37 -30.23
CA ALA A 161 -17.27 10.03 -30.26
C ALA A 161 -16.14 9.02 -29.97
N MET A 162 -16.30 8.28 -28.90
CA MET A 162 -15.38 7.22 -28.51
C MET A 162 -15.85 5.88 -29.09
N LYS A 163 -14.93 4.93 -29.25
CA LYS A 163 -15.23 3.57 -29.71
C LYS A 163 -16.29 2.92 -28.79
N PRO A 164 -17.36 2.32 -29.34
CA PRO A 164 -18.35 1.61 -28.54
C PRO A 164 -17.74 0.35 -27.91
N VAL A 165 -18.23 -0.03 -26.72
CA VAL A 165 -17.70 -1.18 -25.96
C VAL A 165 -17.78 -2.49 -26.75
N GLY A 166 -18.79 -2.64 -27.63
CA GLY A 166 -18.95 -3.84 -28.46
C GLY A 166 -17.81 -4.06 -29.47
N ASP A 167 -17.05 -3.00 -29.77
CA ASP A 167 -15.94 -3.06 -30.73
C ASP A 167 -14.56 -3.19 -30.05
N TYR A 168 -14.54 -3.40 -28.72
CA TYR A 168 -13.27 -3.53 -27.98
C TYR A 168 -12.58 -4.85 -28.26
N ALA A 169 -11.27 -4.78 -28.49
CA ALA A 169 -10.41 -5.92 -28.73
C ALA A 169 -9.27 -6.04 -27.68
N ILE A 170 -8.89 -4.94 -27.05
CA ILE A 170 -7.76 -4.84 -26.10
C ILE A 170 -8.26 -4.58 -24.69
N VAL A 171 -9.20 -3.66 -24.51
CA VAL A 171 -9.86 -3.41 -23.23
C VAL A 171 -10.70 -4.63 -22.86
N GLY A 172 -10.62 -5.08 -21.62
CA GLY A 172 -11.28 -6.29 -21.15
C GLY A 172 -10.43 -7.55 -21.26
N GLN A 173 -9.25 -7.46 -21.88
CA GLN A 173 -8.28 -8.54 -21.92
C GLN A 173 -7.27 -8.45 -20.78
N SER A 174 -6.81 -9.61 -20.30
CA SER A 174 -5.73 -9.68 -19.30
C SER A 174 -4.38 -9.44 -19.97
N VAL A 175 -3.90 -8.23 -19.90
CA VAL A 175 -2.57 -7.84 -20.40
C VAL A 175 -1.59 -7.85 -19.22
N PRO A 176 -0.44 -8.53 -19.33
CA PRO A 176 0.60 -8.51 -18.30
C PRO A 176 1.06 -7.08 -17.99
N ARG A 177 1.32 -6.79 -16.72
CA ARG A 177 1.80 -5.48 -16.30
C ARG A 177 3.13 -5.15 -16.97
N VAL A 178 3.22 -3.97 -17.57
CA VAL A 178 4.41 -3.50 -18.32
C VAL A 178 5.64 -3.27 -17.47
N ASP A 179 5.48 -3.07 -16.17
CA ASP A 179 6.56 -2.80 -15.22
C ASP A 179 7.19 -4.07 -14.60
N LEU A 180 6.51 -5.22 -14.68
CA LEU A 180 6.99 -6.45 -14.04
C LEU A 180 8.31 -6.97 -14.62
N PRO A 181 8.55 -7.00 -15.95
CA PRO A 181 9.83 -7.46 -16.47
C PRO A 181 11.02 -6.66 -15.92
N ALA A 182 10.95 -5.33 -15.97
CA ALA A 182 12.01 -4.46 -15.46
C ALA A 182 12.18 -4.56 -13.94
N LYS A 183 11.09 -4.81 -13.18
CA LYS A 183 11.17 -5.09 -11.73
C LYS A 183 11.86 -6.43 -11.45
N ALA A 184 11.50 -7.47 -12.19
CA ALA A 184 12.06 -8.81 -12.00
C ALA A 184 13.55 -8.90 -12.36
N THR A 185 14.01 -8.11 -13.32
CA THR A 185 15.42 -8.06 -13.75
C THR A 185 16.26 -7.02 -13.01
N GLY A 186 15.63 -6.19 -12.15
CA GLY A 186 16.31 -5.09 -11.47
C GLY A 186 16.63 -3.88 -12.38
N GLU A 187 16.07 -3.84 -13.60
CA GLU A 187 16.24 -2.72 -14.53
C GLU A 187 15.39 -1.50 -14.17
N LEU A 188 14.30 -1.70 -13.40
CA LEU A 188 13.45 -0.59 -12.96
C LEU A 188 14.19 0.23 -11.91
N THR A 189 14.33 1.51 -12.17
CA THR A 189 14.92 2.45 -11.23
C THR A 189 13.87 2.93 -10.21
N PHE A 190 14.09 2.62 -8.94
CA PHE A 190 13.31 3.18 -7.83
C PHE A 190 13.92 4.51 -7.38
N VAL A 191 13.14 5.32 -6.68
CA VAL A 191 13.65 6.57 -6.10
C VAL A 191 14.88 6.33 -5.19
N HIS A 192 14.97 5.17 -4.55
CA HIS A 192 16.07 4.74 -3.71
C HIS A 192 17.38 4.49 -4.50
N ASP A 193 17.27 4.20 -5.81
CA ASP A 193 18.40 3.84 -6.68
C ASP A 193 19.00 5.03 -7.41
N ILE A 194 18.37 6.20 -7.33
CA ILE A 194 18.84 7.40 -8.01
C ILE A 194 20.25 7.77 -7.56
N ARG A 195 21.11 7.99 -8.54
CA ARG A 195 22.47 8.49 -8.35
C ARG A 195 22.74 9.61 -9.36
N ILE A 196 23.06 10.78 -8.86
CA ILE A 196 23.34 11.98 -9.65
C ILE A 196 24.79 12.39 -9.42
N PRO A 197 25.53 12.84 -10.45
CA PRO A 197 26.90 13.30 -10.28
C PRO A 197 27.02 14.36 -9.18
N GLY A 198 27.93 14.15 -8.28
CA GLY A 198 28.16 15.09 -7.17
C GLY A 198 27.12 15.01 -6.02
N MET A 199 26.20 14.02 -6.04
CA MET A 199 25.19 13.86 -5.00
C MET A 199 25.82 13.65 -3.62
N LEU A 200 25.22 14.30 -2.62
CA LEU A 200 25.51 14.16 -1.21
C LEU A 200 24.39 13.38 -0.50
N HIS A 201 24.64 13.00 0.74
CA HIS A 201 23.70 12.29 1.59
C HIS A 201 23.23 13.15 2.75
N GLY A 202 21.94 13.30 2.90
CA GLY A 202 21.30 14.03 4.00
C GLY A 202 20.61 13.09 4.98
N ARG A 203 20.56 13.52 6.24
CA ARG A 203 19.73 12.92 7.30
C ARG A 203 19.07 14.05 8.08
N VAL A 204 17.90 13.76 8.66
CA VAL A 204 17.15 14.73 9.46
C VAL A 204 17.10 14.30 10.91
N VAL A 205 17.11 15.29 11.82
CA VAL A 205 16.87 15.09 13.24
C VAL A 205 15.51 15.67 13.56
N ARG A 206 14.58 14.82 13.92
CA ARG A 206 13.19 15.20 14.19
C ARG A 206 12.98 15.69 15.63
N PRO A 207 12.00 16.59 15.84
CA PRO A 207 11.63 17.04 17.18
C PRO A 207 11.08 15.90 18.07
N PRO A 208 11.06 16.07 19.40
CA PRO A 208 10.64 15.00 20.32
C PRO A 208 9.13 14.72 20.35
N TYR A 209 8.29 15.59 19.76
CA TYR A 209 6.83 15.42 19.73
C TYR A 209 6.36 14.52 18.56
N ALA A 210 6.88 13.31 18.51
CA ALA A 210 6.70 12.38 17.40
C ALA A 210 5.24 12.11 17.03
N GLY A 211 4.90 12.34 15.76
CA GLY A 211 3.55 12.11 15.23
C GLY A 211 2.54 13.22 15.54
N VAL A 212 2.97 14.37 16.07
CA VAL A 212 2.11 15.54 16.32
C VAL A 212 2.48 16.69 15.39
N ASP A 213 1.54 17.26 14.69
CA ASP A 213 1.73 18.31 13.70
C ASP A 213 0.90 19.58 13.96
N ALA A 214 0.24 19.66 15.10
CA ALA A 214 -0.59 20.79 15.49
C ALA A 214 -0.27 21.26 16.92
N GLY A 215 -0.41 22.54 17.14
CA GLY A 215 -0.17 23.19 18.42
C GLY A 215 0.98 24.20 18.40
N PRO A 216 0.98 25.19 19.31
CA PRO A 216 1.87 26.36 19.27
C PRO A 216 3.36 26.02 19.49
N PHE A 217 3.69 24.81 19.91
CA PHE A 217 5.07 24.32 20.06
C PHE A 217 5.67 23.79 18.76
N VAL A 218 4.87 23.42 17.78
CA VAL A 218 5.34 22.90 16.48
C VAL A 218 6.05 24.03 15.72
N GLY A 219 7.26 23.75 15.25
CA GLY A 219 8.10 24.72 14.54
C GLY A 219 8.84 25.71 15.45
N THR A 220 8.61 25.68 16.78
CA THR A 220 9.19 26.65 17.73
C THR A 220 9.85 26.01 18.96
N SER A 221 10.09 24.71 18.93
CA SER A 221 10.62 23.93 20.06
C SER A 221 12.14 23.86 20.13
N LEU A 222 12.88 24.14 19.05
CA LEU A 222 14.32 24.09 19.01
C LEU A 222 14.94 25.17 19.92
N ILE A 223 15.83 24.78 20.84
CA ILE A 223 16.59 25.68 21.68
C ILE A 223 17.98 25.90 21.09
N ALA A 224 18.74 24.84 20.85
CA ALA A 224 20.11 24.91 20.37
C ALA A 224 20.51 23.66 19.60
N VAL A 225 21.47 23.85 18.70
CA VAL A 225 22.20 22.78 17.99
C VAL A 225 23.68 23.02 18.24
N ASP A 226 24.37 22.03 18.80
CA ASP A 226 25.83 22.07 18.96
C ASP A 226 26.52 21.37 17.80
N GLU A 227 26.86 22.14 16.77
CA GLU A 227 27.56 21.64 15.58
C GLU A 227 28.96 21.08 15.89
N SER A 228 29.54 21.44 17.02
CA SER A 228 30.87 20.94 17.43
C SER A 228 30.82 19.43 17.75
N SER A 229 29.67 18.92 18.14
CA SER A 229 29.47 17.50 18.47
C SER A 229 29.70 16.54 17.27
N VAL A 230 29.61 17.05 16.04
CA VAL A 230 29.81 16.27 14.82
C VAL A 230 31.03 16.69 14.00
N ARG A 231 31.81 17.61 14.50
CA ARG A 231 32.98 18.20 13.80
C ARG A 231 34.00 17.14 13.33
N ASP A 232 34.20 16.11 14.14
CA ASP A 232 35.21 15.09 13.92
C ASP A 232 34.75 13.95 12.97
N ILE A 233 33.51 14.03 12.49
CA ILE A 233 32.97 13.07 11.51
C ILE A 233 33.48 13.47 10.12
N PRO A 234 34.17 12.58 9.40
CA PRO A 234 34.68 12.88 8.08
C PRO A 234 33.56 13.23 7.09
N GLY A 235 33.84 14.10 6.15
CA GLY A 235 32.95 14.36 5.02
C GLY A 235 31.70 15.17 5.31
N ILE A 236 31.50 15.68 6.54
CA ILE A 236 30.38 16.60 6.85
C ILE A 236 30.51 17.88 6.01
N LYS A 237 29.40 18.27 5.37
CA LYS A 237 29.30 19.48 4.52
C LYS A 237 28.49 20.58 5.17
N ALA A 238 27.40 20.23 5.88
CA ALA A 238 26.55 21.20 6.53
C ALA A 238 25.77 20.59 7.69
N VAL A 239 25.48 21.42 8.69
CA VAL A 239 24.38 21.22 9.62
C VAL A 239 23.38 22.35 9.33
N VAL A 240 22.16 22.01 9.02
CA VAL A 240 21.11 22.93 8.58
C VAL A 240 20.06 23.04 9.65
N ARG A 241 19.67 24.26 10.00
CA ARG A 241 18.60 24.53 10.97
C ARG A 241 17.70 25.66 10.47
N ILE A 242 16.39 25.42 10.47
CA ILE A 242 15.36 26.41 10.09
C ILE A 242 14.13 26.14 10.97
N GLY A 243 13.86 26.99 11.96
CA GLY A 243 12.83 26.67 12.97
C GLY A 243 13.17 25.37 13.70
N ASP A 244 12.24 24.42 13.73
CA ASP A 244 12.42 23.05 14.26
C ASP A 244 12.99 22.07 13.21
N PHE A 245 13.19 22.48 11.96
CA PHE A 245 13.86 21.67 10.98
C PHE A 245 15.37 21.62 11.27
N VAL A 246 15.91 20.44 11.50
CA VAL A 246 17.34 20.17 11.69
C VAL A 246 17.75 19.02 10.77
N GLY A 247 18.84 19.21 10.04
CA GLY A 247 19.39 18.18 9.17
C GLY A 247 20.90 18.29 9.00
N VAL A 248 21.52 17.22 8.59
CA VAL A 248 22.96 17.11 8.33
C VAL A 248 23.20 16.62 6.91
N VAL A 249 24.27 17.09 6.28
CA VAL A 249 24.68 16.67 4.93
C VAL A 249 26.13 16.22 4.97
N ALA A 250 26.41 15.06 4.39
CA ALA A 250 27.76 14.51 4.29
C ALA A 250 28.05 13.93 2.88
N GLU A 251 29.31 13.66 2.60
CA GLU A 251 29.75 13.02 1.34
C GLU A 251 29.29 11.55 1.27
N ARG A 252 29.24 10.87 2.42
CA ARG A 252 28.88 9.46 2.52
C ARG A 252 27.65 9.29 3.38
N GLU A 253 26.84 8.29 3.05
CA GLU A 253 25.59 8.02 3.75
C GLU A 253 25.82 7.65 5.21
N GLU A 254 26.80 6.81 5.50
CA GLU A 254 27.16 6.38 6.85
C GLU A 254 27.67 7.54 7.73
N ASP A 255 28.31 8.55 7.15
CA ASP A 255 28.75 9.73 7.88
C ASP A 255 27.56 10.65 8.20
N ALA A 256 26.60 10.77 7.27
CA ALA A 256 25.35 11.49 7.54
C ALA A 256 24.51 10.81 8.64
N ILE A 257 24.43 9.46 8.63
CA ILE A 257 23.75 8.70 9.68
C ILE A 257 24.40 8.97 11.04
N ARG A 258 25.71 8.77 11.13
CA ARG A 258 26.47 8.99 12.36
C ARG A 258 26.34 10.43 12.87
N ALA A 259 26.35 11.40 11.95
CA ALA A 259 26.18 12.79 12.30
C ALA A 259 24.78 13.08 12.85
N ALA A 260 23.73 12.53 12.25
CA ALA A 260 22.37 12.71 12.77
C ALA A 260 22.17 12.09 14.16
N GLU A 261 22.82 10.95 14.44
CA GLU A 261 22.77 10.27 15.74
C GLU A 261 23.59 11.00 16.82
N GLN A 262 24.71 11.62 16.46
CA GLN A 262 25.62 12.26 17.40
C GLN A 262 25.39 13.77 17.57
N LEU A 263 24.63 14.38 16.68
CA LEU A 263 24.37 15.82 16.76
C LEU A 263 23.66 16.16 18.07
N ALA A 264 24.26 16.95 18.87
CA ALA A 264 23.70 17.41 20.14
C ALA A 264 22.67 18.51 19.88
N VAL A 265 21.39 18.15 20.04
CA VAL A 265 20.25 19.06 19.84
C VAL A 265 19.47 19.18 21.13
N SER A 266 19.18 20.43 21.51
CA SER A 266 18.37 20.73 22.70
C SER A 266 16.99 21.25 22.28
N TRP A 267 15.96 20.66 22.84
CA TRP A 267 14.56 20.99 22.58
C TRP A 267 13.87 21.53 23.85
N LYS A 268 12.88 22.37 23.69
CA LYS A 268 11.96 22.70 24.79
C LYS A 268 11.22 21.41 25.21
N PRO A 269 10.85 21.29 26.49
CA PRO A 269 10.01 20.19 26.94
C PRO A 269 8.72 20.12 26.13
N THR A 270 8.39 18.92 25.66
CA THR A 270 7.11 18.69 24.97
C THR A 270 5.96 18.92 25.96
N PRO A 271 4.94 19.71 25.60
CA PRO A 271 3.77 19.88 26.44
C PRO A 271 3.03 18.54 26.62
N SER A 272 2.11 18.53 27.61
CA SER A 272 1.22 17.37 27.75
C SER A 272 0.35 17.23 26.50
N LEU A 273 0.44 16.08 25.84
CA LEU A 273 -0.39 15.70 24.68
C LEU A 273 -1.61 14.93 25.14
N THR A 274 -2.62 14.80 24.26
CA THR A 274 -3.81 14.00 24.53
C THR A 274 -3.41 12.54 24.78
N ASP A 275 -3.89 11.97 25.87
CA ASP A 275 -3.69 10.54 26.13
C ASP A 275 -4.54 9.71 25.17
N LEU A 276 -3.88 8.83 24.45
CA LEU A 276 -4.48 7.93 23.47
C LEU A 276 -4.46 6.46 23.94
N ALA A 277 -4.17 6.21 25.20
CA ALA A 277 -4.32 4.87 25.78
C ALA A 277 -5.78 4.41 25.79
N ASP A 278 -6.73 5.34 25.90
CA ASP A 278 -8.16 5.11 25.72
C ASP A 278 -8.66 6.00 24.56
N ILE A 279 -8.68 5.40 23.35
CA ILE A 279 -9.09 6.07 22.11
C ILE A 279 -10.54 6.53 22.18
N GLU A 280 -11.44 5.73 22.77
CA GLU A 280 -12.85 6.10 22.89
C GLU A 280 -13.02 7.39 23.70
N THR A 281 -12.45 7.45 24.89
CA THR A 281 -12.48 8.64 25.73
C THR A 281 -11.84 9.85 25.04
N ALA A 282 -10.69 9.66 24.38
CA ALA A 282 -10.01 10.73 23.67
C ALA A 282 -10.86 11.31 22.51
N LEU A 283 -11.50 10.44 21.73
CA LEU A 283 -12.36 10.87 20.62
C LEU A 283 -13.66 11.53 21.09
N ARG A 284 -14.25 11.09 22.22
CA ARG A 284 -15.43 11.74 22.79
C ARG A 284 -15.10 13.13 23.34
N ALA A 285 -13.91 13.32 23.90
CA ALA A 285 -13.45 14.60 24.44
C ALA A 285 -12.98 15.59 23.35
N ASN A 286 -12.64 15.11 22.14
CA ASN A 286 -12.13 15.96 21.07
C ASN A 286 -13.25 16.87 20.51
N PRO A 287 -13.04 18.20 20.39
CA PRO A 287 -14.05 19.10 19.84
C PRO A 287 -14.53 18.66 18.46
N SER A 288 -15.83 18.75 18.19
CA SER A 288 -16.37 18.34 16.90
C SER A 288 -17.51 19.24 16.43
N THR A 289 -17.70 19.29 15.11
CA THR A 289 -18.85 19.93 14.46
C THR A 289 -19.71 18.84 13.82
N PRO A 290 -20.96 18.63 14.30
CA PRO A 290 -21.84 17.64 13.70
C PRO A 290 -22.33 18.09 12.32
N ARG A 291 -22.35 17.16 11.38
CA ARG A 291 -22.85 17.34 10.02
C ARG A 291 -23.80 16.17 9.70
N THR A 292 -25.09 16.48 9.59
CA THR A 292 -26.10 15.49 9.21
C THR A 292 -25.95 15.12 7.74
N LEU A 293 -25.80 13.83 7.47
CA LEU A 293 -25.68 13.29 6.10
C LEU A 293 -27.04 12.84 5.55
N ILE A 294 -27.86 12.25 6.41
CA ILE A 294 -29.23 11.87 6.12
C ILE A 294 -30.06 11.93 7.40
N ASP A 295 -31.32 12.35 7.28
CA ASP A 295 -32.34 12.29 8.32
C ASP A 295 -33.66 11.94 7.64
N LYS A 296 -34.12 10.70 7.85
CA LYS A 296 -35.28 10.11 7.16
C LYS A 296 -36.22 9.49 8.19
N GLY A 297 -37.49 9.77 8.08
CA GLY A 297 -38.53 9.27 8.96
C GLY A 297 -38.56 9.98 10.35
N ASP A 298 -39.10 9.30 11.36
CA ASP A 298 -39.09 9.78 12.75
C ASP A 298 -38.24 8.83 13.61
N VAL A 299 -36.94 9.09 13.61
CA VAL A 299 -35.94 8.23 14.24
C VAL A 299 -36.14 8.16 15.74
N ASP A 300 -36.42 9.30 16.40
CA ASP A 300 -36.54 9.36 17.86
C ASP A 300 -37.79 8.64 18.37
N ALA A 301 -38.93 8.79 17.69
CA ALA A 301 -40.14 8.03 17.99
C ALA A 301 -39.93 6.54 17.71
N ALA A 302 -39.29 6.18 16.63
CA ALA A 302 -39.03 4.78 16.27
C ALA A 302 -38.08 4.09 17.26
N ILE A 303 -37.05 4.76 17.75
CA ILE A 303 -36.17 4.25 18.81
C ILE A 303 -36.96 4.06 20.11
N SER A 304 -37.75 5.05 20.48
CA SER A 304 -38.55 5.01 21.75
C SER A 304 -39.58 3.88 21.76
N SER A 305 -40.10 3.51 20.59
CA SER A 305 -41.11 2.44 20.43
C SER A 305 -40.53 1.08 20.01
N ALA A 306 -39.23 0.96 19.87
CA ALA A 306 -38.57 -0.28 19.47
C ALA A 306 -38.88 -1.41 20.48
N ALA A 307 -39.33 -2.57 19.97
CA ALA A 307 -39.59 -3.75 20.81
C ALA A 307 -38.27 -4.31 21.41
N LYS A 308 -37.16 -4.17 20.71
CA LYS A 308 -35.83 -4.55 21.19
C LYS A 308 -34.85 -3.43 20.90
N PRO A 309 -34.53 -2.54 21.85
CA PRO A 309 -33.52 -1.50 21.68
C PRO A 309 -32.13 -2.09 21.48
N MET A 310 -31.35 -1.49 20.57
CA MET A 310 -29.99 -1.90 20.25
C MET A 310 -29.08 -0.65 20.25
N GLN A 311 -28.18 -0.56 21.21
CA GLN A 311 -27.15 0.48 21.26
C GLN A 311 -25.76 -0.16 21.22
N ARG A 312 -24.93 0.29 20.31
CA ARG A 312 -23.61 -0.28 20.05
C ARG A 312 -22.59 0.81 19.81
N THR A 313 -21.38 0.60 20.31
CA THR A 313 -20.21 1.42 20.04
C THR A 313 -19.15 0.57 19.35
N TYR A 314 -18.56 1.10 18.26
CA TYR A 314 -17.48 0.49 17.51
C TYR A 314 -16.30 1.43 17.54
N VAL A 315 -15.10 0.90 17.86
CA VAL A 315 -13.86 1.66 17.93
C VAL A 315 -12.91 1.14 16.87
N TRP A 316 -12.32 2.05 16.09
CA TRP A 316 -11.29 1.73 15.12
C TRP A 316 -9.99 2.38 15.55
N PRO A 317 -8.84 1.66 15.57
CA PRO A 317 -7.57 2.20 16.04
C PRO A 317 -6.90 3.09 14.99
N TYR A 318 -5.90 3.87 15.43
CA TYR A 318 -4.92 4.46 14.51
C TYR A 318 -4.08 3.36 13.87
N GLN A 319 -3.81 3.50 12.57
CA GLN A 319 -3.01 2.53 11.80
C GLN A 319 -1.95 3.24 10.97
N MET A 320 -0.88 2.55 10.62
CA MET A 320 0.21 3.05 9.76
C MET A 320 -0.02 2.68 8.31
N HIS A 321 0.52 3.48 7.39
CA HIS A 321 0.68 3.11 5.99
C HIS A 321 1.71 1.97 5.87
N ALA A 322 2.71 2.00 6.72
CA ALA A 322 3.69 0.94 6.90
C ALA A 322 4.32 0.50 5.57
N SER A 323 4.82 1.47 4.81
CA SER A 323 5.60 1.18 3.60
C SER A 323 6.77 0.26 3.94
N ILE A 324 6.99 -0.80 3.14
CA ILE A 324 7.99 -1.83 3.44
C ILE A 324 9.42 -1.26 3.53
N GLY A 325 9.74 -0.26 2.71
CA GLY A 325 10.96 0.55 2.81
C GLY A 325 10.67 1.95 3.33
N PRO A 326 11.55 2.57 4.14
CA PRO A 326 11.42 3.97 4.53
C PRO A 326 11.44 4.91 3.33
N SER A 327 10.69 6.00 3.42
CA SER A 327 10.60 7.00 2.35
C SER A 327 11.96 7.60 2.00
N CYS A 328 12.20 7.79 0.69
CA CYS A 328 13.44 8.33 0.12
C CYS A 328 13.11 9.36 -0.95
N ALA A 329 13.93 10.39 -1.06
CA ALA A 329 13.87 11.38 -2.13
C ALA A 329 15.26 11.92 -2.47
N VAL A 330 15.38 12.47 -3.67
CA VAL A 330 16.57 13.20 -4.12
C VAL A 330 16.11 14.58 -4.58
N ALA A 331 16.84 15.63 -4.22
CA ALA A 331 16.59 16.98 -4.71
C ALA A 331 17.88 17.62 -5.25
N ASP A 332 17.76 18.36 -6.33
CA ASP A 332 18.80 19.18 -6.93
C ASP A 332 18.29 20.62 -7.07
N PHE A 333 18.74 21.47 -6.16
CA PHE A 333 18.36 22.88 -6.14
C PHE A 333 19.38 23.69 -6.95
N GLN A 334 18.98 24.10 -8.12
CA GLN A 334 19.70 25.09 -8.94
C GLN A 334 18.80 26.29 -9.18
N ASP A 335 19.33 27.49 -9.14
CA ASP A 335 18.54 28.70 -9.37
C ASP A 335 17.87 28.66 -10.75
N GLY A 336 16.54 28.77 -10.79
CA GLY A 336 15.73 28.69 -11.99
C GLY A 336 15.50 27.30 -12.56
N ASN A 337 16.05 26.23 -11.92
CA ASN A 337 15.86 24.84 -12.34
C ASN A 337 15.96 23.89 -11.16
N ILE A 338 14.86 23.69 -10.45
CA ILE A 338 14.78 22.86 -9.25
C ILE A 338 14.16 21.52 -9.64
N ARG A 339 14.89 20.43 -9.42
CA ARG A 339 14.40 19.08 -9.69
C ARG A 339 14.33 18.24 -8.44
N VAL A 340 13.24 17.50 -8.28
CA VAL A 340 13.09 16.53 -7.19
C VAL A 340 12.60 15.19 -7.73
N TRP A 341 13.19 14.11 -7.23
CA TRP A 341 12.76 12.73 -7.49
C TRP A 341 12.09 12.20 -6.25
N SER A 342 10.84 11.79 -6.39
CA SER A 342 9.97 11.46 -5.26
C SER A 342 9.08 10.25 -5.53
N GLY A 343 8.77 9.50 -4.47
CA GLY A 343 7.76 8.45 -4.47
C GLY A 343 6.34 8.94 -4.20
N THR A 344 6.10 10.26 -4.27
CA THR A 344 4.82 10.89 -3.97
C THR A 344 3.64 10.30 -4.76
N GLN A 345 2.45 10.32 -4.18
CA GLN A 345 1.22 10.07 -4.93
C GLN A 345 0.55 11.37 -5.44
N ASN A 346 1.09 12.55 -5.07
CA ASN A 346 0.49 13.85 -5.33
C ASN A 346 1.51 14.83 -5.97
N PRO A 347 2.08 14.56 -7.17
CA PRO A 347 3.22 15.31 -7.68
C PRO A 347 2.94 16.81 -7.84
N HIS A 348 1.77 17.20 -8.34
CA HIS A 348 1.43 18.63 -8.52
C HIS A 348 1.13 19.34 -7.19
N VAL A 349 0.49 18.67 -6.24
CA VAL A 349 0.28 19.21 -4.88
C VAL A 349 1.62 19.38 -4.16
N LEU A 350 2.48 18.37 -4.26
CA LEU A 350 3.83 18.47 -3.71
C LEU A 350 4.62 19.62 -4.34
N ARG A 351 4.52 19.83 -5.66
CA ARG A 351 5.17 20.96 -6.34
C ARG A 351 4.78 22.30 -5.72
N ALA A 352 3.47 22.50 -5.46
CA ALA A 352 2.97 23.71 -4.82
C ALA A 352 3.51 23.87 -3.37
N ASP A 353 3.54 22.79 -2.59
CA ASP A 353 4.12 22.80 -1.24
C ASP A 353 5.61 23.15 -1.27
N LEU A 354 6.37 22.58 -2.21
CA LEU A 354 7.80 22.86 -2.38
C LEU A 354 8.03 24.32 -2.82
N ALA A 355 7.19 24.85 -3.71
CA ALA A 355 7.24 26.26 -4.15
C ALA A 355 7.07 27.22 -2.97
N LEU A 356 6.07 26.93 -2.11
CA LEU A 356 5.86 27.68 -0.87
C LEU A 356 7.05 27.55 0.10
N LEU A 357 7.60 26.35 0.25
CA LEU A 357 8.70 26.05 1.17
C LEU A 357 9.97 26.85 0.83
N VAL A 358 10.32 26.95 -0.46
CA VAL A 358 11.55 27.60 -0.90
C VAL A 358 11.33 29.02 -1.45
N GLU A 359 10.07 29.52 -1.46
CA GLU A 359 9.69 30.85 -1.97
C GLU A 359 10.10 31.05 -3.43
N ARG A 360 9.77 30.05 -4.27
CA ARG A 360 10.01 30.07 -5.70
C ARG A 360 8.72 29.79 -6.47
N PRO A 361 8.58 30.27 -7.71
CA PRO A 361 7.44 29.92 -8.57
C PRO A 361 7.39 28.39 -8.81
N GLU A 362 6.18 27.84 -8.91
CA GLU A 362 6.01 26.41 -9.27
C GLU A 362 6.63 26.08 -10.64
N SER A 363 6.71 27.05 -11.55
CA SER A 363 7.29 26.87 -12.88
C SER A 363 8.81 26.59 -12.86
N GLU A 364 9.51 26.89 -11.75
CA GLU A 364 10.91 26.57 -11.56
C GLU A 364 11.13 25.17 -10.99
N ILE A 365 10.06 24.46 -10.59
CA ILE A 365 10.12 23.19 -9.86
C ILE A 365 9.55 22.07 -10.72
N GLU A 366 10.38 21.07 -10.98
CA GLU A 366 10.00 19.81 -11.63
C GLU A 366 9.98 18.69 -10.59
N VAL A 367 8.82 18.05 -10.43
CA VAL A 367 8.68 16.83 -9.61
C VAL A 367 8.65 15.64 -10.55
N ILE A 368 9.66 14.81 -10.49
CA ILE A 368 9.80 13.58 -11.26
C ILE A 368 9.39 12.42 -10.34
N ARG A 369 8.22 11.86 -10.60
CA ARG A 369 7.73 10.75 -9.79
C ARG A 369 8.36 9.43 -10.24
N LEU A 370 8.89 8.68 -9.27
CA LEU A 370 9.45 7.34 -9.46
C LEU A 370 8.76 6.33 -8.52
N GLU A 371 8.89 5.06 -8.82
CA GLU A 371 8.46 3.97 -7.95
C GLU A 371 9.20 4.04 -6.61
N ALA A 372 8.45 3.71 -5.54
CA ALA A 372 8.95 3.66 -4.17
C ALA A 372 8.51 2.36 -3.49
N ALA A 373 8.89 2.17 -2.25
CA ALA A 373 8.71 0.92 -1.50
C ALA A 373 7.29 0.74 -0.92
N GLY A 374 6.31 1.45 -1.40
CA GLY A 374 4.91 1.40 -0.99
C GLY A 374 4.36 2.79 -0.66
N CYS A 375 3.04 2.89 -0.59
CA CYS A 375 2.35 4.15 -0.28
C CYS A 375 1.08 3.93 0.56
N TYR A 376 0.07 3.25 0.02
CA TYR A 376 -1.23 2.92 0.63
C TYR A 376 -2.07 4.13 1.07
N GLY A 377 -1.70 5.31 0.66
CA GLY A 377 -2.24 6.60 1.03
C GLY A 377 -1.09 7.60 1.21
N ARG A 378 -1.18 8.50 2.18
CA ARG A 378 -0.15 9.51 2.38
C ARG A 378 0.87 9.09 3.44
N ASN A 379 2.00 8.54 3.00
CA ASN A 379 3.18 8.27 3.82
C ASN A 379 4.15 9.47 3.87
N CYS A 380 5.41 9.29 4.32
CA CYS A 380 6.42 10.35 4.38
C CYS A 380 7.07 10.72 3.03
N ALA A 381 6.59 10.26 1.88
CA ALA A 381 7.24 10.56 0.59
C ALA A 381 7.31 12.07 0.30
N ASP A 382 6.26 12.81 0.61
CA ASP A 382 6.21 14.27 0.44
C ASP A 382 7.15 14.97 1.44
N ASP A 383 7.18 14.49 2.69
CA ASP A 383 8.01 15.05 3.75
C ASP A 383 9.50 14.92 3.45
N VAL A 384 9.94 13.72 3.08
CA VAL A 384 11.35 13.47 2.77
C VAL A 384 11.81 14.20 1.52
N THR A 385 10.88 14.50 0.58
CA THR A 385 11.18 15.33 -0.59
C THR A 385 11.43 16.77 -0.20
N ALA A 386 10.64 17.32 0.68
CA ALA A 386 10.84 18.66 1.23
C ALA A 386 12.13 18.74 2.06
N ASP A 387 12.44 17.72 2.84
CA ASP A 387 13.72 17.62 3.58
C ASP A 387 14.92 17.64 2.63
N ALA A 388 14.90 16.83 1.57
CA ALA A 388 15.96 16.77 0.58
C ALA A 388 16.15 18.12 -0.13
N LEU A 389 15.05 18.81 -0.44
CA LEU A 389 15.08 20.13 -1.08
C LEU A 389 15.73 21.19 -0.20
N LEU A 390 15.39 21.26 1.08
CA LEU A 390 15.99 22.21 2.02
C LEU A 390 17.50 21.96 2.18
N LEU A 391 17.90 20.69 2.27
CA LEU A 391 19.31 20.33 2.41
C LEU A 391 20.08 20.60 1.12
N SER A 392 19.53 20.30 -0.05
CA SER A 392 20.10 20.59 -1.36
C SER A 392 20.31 22.11 -1.53
N ARG A 393 19.31 22.93 -1.19
CA ARG A 393 19.39 24.38 -1.21
C ARG A 393 20.53 24.90 -0.35
N ALA A 394 20.72 24.32 0.85
CA ALA A 394 21.74 24.77 1.79
C ALA A 394 23.17 24.50 1.31
N VAL A 395 23.40 23.43 0.55
CA VAL A 395 24.73 23.03 0.08
C VAL A 395 24.99 23.32 -1.39
N GLY A 396 23.96 23.74 -2.18
CA GLY A 396 24.07 24.02 -3.63
C GLY A 396 24.47 22.80 -4.46
N ARG A 397 24.10 21.60 -4.01
CA ARG A 397 24.41 20.31 -4.67
C ARG A 397 23.23 19.35 -4.51
N PRO A 398 23.12 18.34 -5.40
CA PRO A 398 22.11 17.30 -5.22
C PRO A 398 22.26 16.60 -3.87
N VAL A 399 21.14 16.40 -3.15
CA VAL A 399 21.10 15.69 -1.87
C VAL A 399 20.05 14.60 -1.90
N ARG A 400 20.46 13.39 -1.50
CA ARG A 400 19.57 12.26 -1.23
C ARG A 400 19.26 12.19 0.25
N VAL A 401 17.99 12.11 0.60
CA VAL A 401 17.52 11.86 1.97
C VAL A 401 16.70 10.59 1.98
N GLN A 402 16.97 9.71 2.92
CA GLN A 402 16.15 8.55 3.25
C GLN A 402 15.89 8.56 4.74
N LEU A 403 14.64 8.37 5.14
CA LEU A 403 14.28 8.25 6.55
C LEU A 403 14.78 6.92 7.12
N THR A 404 14.89 6.82 8.44
CA THR A 404 15.01 5.54 9.13
C THR A 404 13.63 4.90 9.28
N ARG A 405 13.55 3.60 9.60
CA ARG A 405 12.29 2.95 9.94
C ARG A 405 11.62 3.64 11.14
N GLU A 406 12.40 3.97 12.14
CA GLU A 406 11.92 4.69 13.31
C GLU A 406 11.29 6.04 12.94
N GLN A 407 11.93 6.81 12.07
CA GLN A 407 11.41 8.10 11.62
C GLN A 407 10.14 7.96 10.77
N GLU A 408 10.09 6.96 9.88
CA GLU A 408 8.90 6.67 9.09
C GLU A 408 7.71 6.34 10.01
N HIS A 409 7.86 5.36 10.90
CA HIS A 409 6.80 4.97 11.83
C HIS A 409 6.36 6.10 12.76
N ALA A 410 7.31 6.90 13.24
CA ALA A 410 7.00 8.01 14.12
C ALA A 410 6.23 9.14 13.42
N TRP A 411 6.59 9.47 12.18
CA TRP A 411 6.19 10.73 11.56
C TRP A 411 5.27 10.58 10.34
N GLU A 412 5.12 9.38 9.76
CA GLU A 412 4.13 9.23 8.69
C GLU A 412 2.74 9.63 9.21
N PRO A 413 1.92 10.32 8.40
CA PRO A 413 0.52 10.55 8.73
C PRO A 413 -0.16 9.21 8.99
N LYS A 414 -0.93 9.11 10.06
CA LYS A 414 -1.63 7.87 10.40
C LYS A 414 -2.95 7.74 9.65
N GLY A 415 -3.37 6.51 9.32
CA GLY A 415 -4.77 6.21 9.12
C GLY A 415 -5.48 6.45 10.43
N THR A 416 -6.46 7.35 10.44
CA THR A 416 -6.99 7.88 11.67
C THR A 416 -7.88 6.89 12.42
N ALA A 417 -7.92 6.98 13.74
CA ALA A 417 -8.88 6.28 14.56
C ALA A 417 -10.31 6.81 14.30
N GLN A 418 -11.30 5.98 14.57
CA GLN A 418 -12.70 6.34 14.38
C GLN A 418 -13.57 5.74 15.48
N LEU A 419 -14.50 6.52 15.96
CA LEU A 419 -15.49 6.10 16.95
C LEU A 419 -16.88 6.19 16.32
N ILE A 420 -17.63 5.11 16.36
CA ILE A 420 -18.95 5.02 15.74
C ILE A 420 -19.94 4.49 16.77
N ASP A 421 -20.92 5.32 17.10
CA ASP A 421 -22.07 4.94 17.89
C ASP A 421 -23.24 4.64 16.96
N VAL A 422 -23.91 3.51 17.17
CA VAL A 422 -25.15 3.15 16.49
C VAL A 422 -26.24 2.92 17.53
N ASN A 423 -27.30 3.73 17.48
CA ASN A 423 -28.46 3.62 18.30
C ASN A 423 -29.68 3.26 17.43
N GLY A 424 -30.50 2.35 17.86
CA GLY A 424 -31.65 1.90 17.09
C GLY A 424 -32.37 0.75 17.75
N GLY A 425 -32.91 -0.14 16.97
CA GLY A 425 -33.61 -1.31 17.52
C GLY A 425 -34.45 -2.04 16.51
N LEU A 426 -35.04 -3.15 16.96
CA LEU A 426 -35.94 -3.98 16.19
C LEU A 426 -37.41 -3.71 16.59
N ASP A 427 -38.28 -3.81 15.60
CA ASP A 427 -39.73 -3.86 15.81
C ASP A 427 -40.18 -5.23 16.35
N ALA A 428 -41.48 -5.39 16.61
CA ALA A 428 -42.06 -6.65 17.12
C ALA A 428 -41.90 -7.83 16.15
N ASN A 429 -41.63 -7.58 14.86
CA ASN A 429 -41.47 -8.61 13.81
C ASN A 429 -40.01 -8.90 13.52
N GLY A 430 -39.06 -8.28 14.25
CA GLY A 430 -37.65 -8.43 14.05
C GLY A 430 -37.08 -7.59 12.89
N GLY A 431 -37.87 -6.63 12.38
CA GLY A 431 -37.37 -5.65 11.38
C GLY A 431 -36.60 -4.49 12.06
N ILE A 432 -35.72 -3.81 11.33
CA ILE A 432 -35.06 -2.57 11.81
C ILE A 432 -36.12 -1.49 11.96
N ALA A 433 -36.45 -1.13 13.21
CA ALA A 433 -37.38 -0.04 13.53
C ALA A 433 -36.74 1.33 13.29
N ALA A 434 -35.47 1.50 13.70
CA ALA A 434 -34.69 2.71 13.52
C ALA A 434 -33.19 2.42 13.46
N TYR A 435 -32.48 3.30 12.77
CA TYR A 435 -31.03 3.30 12.68
C TYR A 435 -30.50 4.72 12.79
N ASP A 436 -29.75 5.01 13.85
CA ASP A 436 -29.12 6.30 14.14
C ASP A 436 -27.63 6.14 14.35
N LEU A 437 -26.82 6.58 13.39
CA LEU A 437 -25.37 6.44 13.41
C LEU A 437 -24.70 7.80 13.62
N ALA A 438 -23.80 7.87 14.59
CA ALA A 438 -22.91 9.01 14.82
C ALA A 438 -21.45 8.55 14.68
N THR A 439 -20.74 9.08 13.71
CA THR A 439 -19.32 8.76 13.47
C THR A 439 -18.40 9.94 13.76
N ARG A 440 -17.28 9.70 14.47
CA ARG A 440 -16.28 10.68 14.87
C ARG A 440 -14.94 10.33 14.23
N TYR A 441 -14.41 11.24 13.41
CA TYR A 441 -13.23 11.00 12.59
C TYR A 441 -12.28 12.21 12.59
N PRO A 442 -11.25 12.23 13.48
CA PRO A 442 -10.26 13.31 13.55
C PRO A 442 -9.24 13.19 12.41
N SER A 443 -9.33 14.03 11.40
CA SER A 443 -8.44 13.99 10.25
C SER A 443 -8.12 15.36 9.67
N ASN A 444 -6.92 15.49 9.12
CA ASN A 444 -6.53 16.58 8.23
C ASN A 444 -5.81 16.03 6.99
N ALA A 445 -5.38 16.93 6.11
CA ALA A 445 -4.57 16.58 4.93
C ALA A 445 -3.11 16.27 5.28
N ALA A 446 -2.69 16.37 6.52
CA ALA A 446 -1.31 16.28 6.99
C ALA A 446 -0.36 17.12 6.11
N PRO A 447 -0.30 18.44 6.29
CA PRO A 447 0.57 19.30 5.49
C PRO A 447 2.01 18.79 5.48
N THR A 448 2.76 19.08 4.42
CA THR A 448 4.17 18.69 4.33
C THR A 448 4.93 19.17 5.54
N LEU A 449 5.55 18.25 6.28
CA LEU A 449 6.07 18.50 7.64
C LEU A 449 7.09 19.64 7.69
N ALA A 450 7.93 19.77 6.67
CA ALA A 450 8.92 20.83 6.58
C ALA A 450 8.28 22.23 6.56
N LEU A 451 7.07 22.39 6.01
CA LEU A 451 6.34 23.68 6.04
C LEU A 451 6.01 24.11 7.48
N LEU A 452 5.60 23.17 8.31
CA LEU A 452 5.31 23.37 9.73
C LEU A 452 6.60 23.63 10.54
N LEU A 453 7.60 22.76 10.35
CA LEU A 453 8.85 22.83 11.11
C LEU A 453 9.66 24.11 10.82
N THR A 454 9.54 24.65 9.60
CA THR A 454 10.21 25.90 9.21
C THR A 454 9.37 27.15 9.48
N GLY A 455 8.13 27.00 9.99
CA GLY A 455 7.21 28.10 10.24
C GLY A 455 6.67 28.78 8.96
N ARG A 456 6.68 28.08 7.82
CA ARG A 456 6.12 28.60 6.57
C ARG A 456 4.59 28.62 6.58
N ILE A 457 3.99 27.70 7.32
CA ILE A 457 2.55 27.68 7.60
C ILE A 457 2.34 27.57 9.12
N SER A 458 1.18 28.05 9.56
CA SER A 458 0.77 27.94 10.96
C SER A 458 0.46 26.47 11.32
N PRO A 459 0.83 25.99 12.52
CA PRO A 459 0.51 24.66 13.01
C PRO A 459 -0.93 24.55 13.54
N ASP A 460 -1.85 25.29 12.97
CA ASP A 460 -3.27 25.21 13.30
C ASP A 460 -3.90 23.97 12.66
N PRO A 461 -4.63 23.14 13.43
CA PRO A 461 -5.18 21.92 12.91
C PRO A 461 -6.33 22.23 11.93
N ALA A 462 -6.16 21.88 10.66
CA ALA A 462 -7.23 21.96 9.68
C ALA A 462 -8.11 20.72 9.73
N VAL A 463 -9.44 20.92 9.82
CA VAL A 463 -10.40 19.82 9.77
C VAL A 463 -10.65 19.42 8.32
N LEU A 464 -10.35 18.17 7.97
CA LEU A 464 -10.69 17.59 6.68
C LEU A 464 -11.93 16.70 6.84
N GLN A 465 -13.02 17.06 6.14
CA GLN A 465 -14.28 16.30 6.20
C GLN A 465 -14.15 14.99 5.41
N MET A 466 -13.70 13.94 6.06
CA MET A 466 -13.48 12.60 5.45
C MET A 466 -14.12 11.47 6.26
N GLY A 467 -14.82 11.75 7.36
CA GLY A 467 -15.48 10.76 8.20
C GLY A 467 -16.73 10.13 7.59
N ASP A 468 -17.20 10.66 6.47
CA ASP A 468 -18.50 10.38 5.88
C ASP A 468 -18.48 9.31 4.75
N ARG A 469 -17.29 8.80 4.35
CA ARG A 469 -17.23 7.79 3.27
C ARG A 469 -17.97 6.52 3.70
N THR A 470 -18.95 6.13 2.91
CA THR A 470 -19.81 4.94 3.20
C THR A 470 -20.43 4.96 4.61
N ALA A 471 -20.59 6.14 5.22
CA ALA A 471 -21.27 6.28 6.52
C ALA A 471 -22.77 6.02 6.42
N ILE A 472 -23.41 6.41 5.31
CA ILE A 472 -24.78 6.02 5.00
C ILE A 472 -24.74 4.56 4.56
N PRO A 473 -25.36 3.63 5.31
CA PRO A 473 -25.37 2.22 4.92
C PRO A 473 -26.14 2.01 3.60
N PRO A 474 -25.80 0.98 2.82
CA PRO A 474 -26.45 0.70 1.54
C PRO A 474 -27.85 0.08 1.68
N TYR A 475 -28.46 0.20 2.84
CA TYR A 475 -29.74 -0.39 3.21
C TYR A 475 -30.84 0.65 3.29
N ASP A 476 -32.03 0.32 2.77
CA ASP A 476 -33.20 1.21 2.80
C ASP A 476 -34.01 0.98 4.10
N TYR A 477 -33.65 1.71 5.15
CA TYR A 477 -34.42 1.73 6.40
C TYR A 477 -35.44 2.87 6.39
N ASP A 478 -36.62 2.65 6.97
CA ASP A 478 -37.70 3.65 7.01
C ASP A 478 -37.33 4.84 7.90
N ASN A 479 -36.67 4.58 9.03
CA ASN A 479 -36.22 5.61 9.96
C ASN A 479 -34.70 5.53 10.09
N MET A 480 -33.98 6.49 9.49
CA MET A 480 -32.52 6.50 9.42
C MET A 480 -31.95 7.91 9.61
N ARG A 481 -31.06 8.07 10.56
CA ARG A 481 -30.25 9.27 10.74
C ARG A 481 -28.77 8.91 10.75
N VAL A 482 -27.95 9.65 10.02
CA VAL A 482 -26.51 9.52 10.00
C VAL A 482 -25.87 10.87 10.17
N VAL A 483 -25.00 10.99 11.19
CA VAL A 483 -24.28 12.22 11.52
C VAL A 483 -22.78 11.96 11.52
N ALA A 484 -22.03 12.75 10.78
CA ALA A 484 -20.58 12.81 10.84
C ALA A 484 -20.15 13.97 11.76
N HIS A 485 -19.28 13.68 12.72
CA HIS A 485 -18.64 14.66 13.57
C HIS A 485 -17.26 14.99 12.98
N ASP A 486 -17.17 16.12 12.27
CA ASP A 486 -15.93 16.62 11.73
C ASP A 486 -15.06 17.19 12.87
N MET A 487 -13.82 16.69 13.00
CA MET A 487 -12.96 16.93 14.18
C MET A 487 -11.54 17.32 13.74
N PRO A 488 -10.84 18.17 14.51
CA PRO A 488 -9.40 18.38 14.31
C PRO A 488 -8.62 17.09 14.60
N PRO A 489 -7.45 16.88 13.96
CA PRO A 489 -6.60 15.74 14.25
C PRO A 489 -6.04 15.84 15.67
N ILE A 490 -5.90 14.68 16.35
CA ILE A 490 -5.20 14.56 17.62
C ILE A 490 -3.73 14.26 17.39
N VAL A 491 -3.45 13.36 16.42
CA VAL A 491 -2.12 13.10 15.89
C VAL A 491 -2.12 13.37 14.41
N ARG A 492 -0.96 13.50 13.81
CA ARG A 492 -0.78 13.66 12.38
C ARG A 492 -1.45 12.52 11.64
N ALA A 493 -2.52 12.84 10.91
CA ALA A 493 -3.37 11.85 10.25
C ALA A 493 -3.75 12.31 8.84
N SER A 494 -3.89 11.34 7.93
CA SER A 494 -4.33 11.57 6.56
C SER A 494 -5.03 10.32 6.02
N TRP A 495 -5.39 10.34 4.75
CA TRP A 495 -6.06 9.21 4.10
C TRP A 495 -5.14 7.99 4.03
N MET A 496 -5.65 6.87 4.50
CA MET A 496 -5.12 5.54 4.31
C MET A 496 -6.14 4.70 3.52
N ARG A 497 -5.70 3.74 2.73
CA ARG A 497 -6.54 2.89 1.86
C ARG A 497 -7.86 2.49 2.53
N GLY A 498 -9.00 2.87 1.91
CA GLY A 498 -10.35 2.71 2.43
C GLY A 498 -10.86 3.86 3.30
N VAL A 499 -9.99 4.74 3.79
CA VAL A 499 -10.30 5.92 4.61
C VAL A 499 -11.32 5.59 5.71
N SER A 500 -12.38 6.38 5.87
CA SER A 500 -13.46 6.11 6.81
C SER A 500 -14.48 5.06 6.33
N ALA A 501 -14.43 4.65 5.05
CA ALA A 501 -15.37 3.66 4.54
C ALA A 501 -15.20 2.30 5.22
N LEU A 502 -13.97 1.87 5.50
CA LEU A 502 -13.70 0.59 6.14
C LEU A 502 -14.23 0.56 7.59
N PRO A 503 -13.92 1.54 8.49
CA PRO A 503 -14.49 1.56 9.83
C PRO A 503 -16.02 1.82 9.85
N ASN A 504 -16.56 2.69 8.98
CA ASN A 504 -18.02 2.87 8.91
C ASN A 504 -18.73 1.58 8.51
N THR A 505 -18.19 0.85 7.51
CA THR A 505 -18.73 -0.45 7.10
C THR A 505 -18.56 -1.50 8.20
N PHE A 506 -17.44 -1.49 8.91
CA PHE A 506 -17.27 -2.37 10.07
C PHE A 506 -18.41 -2.19 11.08
N ALA A 507 -18.78 -0.96 11.38
CA ALA A 507 -19.86 -0.66 12.30
C ALA A 507 -21.23 -1.12 11.77
N HIS A 508 -21.64 -0.66 10.58
CA HIS A 508 -22.98 -0.96 10.12
C HIS A 508 -23.19 -2.42 9.69
N GLU A 509 -22.15 -3.10 9.17
CA GLU A 509 -22.21 -4.50 8.78
C GLU A 509 -22.18 -5.46 10.00
N SER A 510 -21.48 -5.06 11.07
CA SER A 510 -21.57 -5.76 12.34
C SER A 510 -22.91 -5.53 13.01
N TYR A 511 -23.45 -4.29 12.98
CA TYR A 511 -24.75 -3.97 13.56
C TYR A 511 -25.90 -4.72 12.91
N ILE A 512 -25.94 -4.78 11.55
CA ILE A 512 -27.01 -5.51 10.85
C ILE A 512 -26.90 -7.03 11.06
N ASP A 513 -25.69 -7.56 11.25
CA ASP A 513 -25.47 -8.95 11.61
C ASP A 513 -25.95 -9.29 13.02
N GLU A 514 -25.71 -8.36 13.98
CA GLU A 514 -26.28 -8.44 15.32
C GLU A 514 -27.81 -8.39 15.30
N ALA A 515 -28.38 -7.49 14.47
CA ALA A 515 -29.82 -7.37 14.28
C ALA A 515 -30.45 -8.65 13.69
N ALA A 516 -29.80 -9.24 12.67
CA ALA A 516 -30.22 -10.51 12.09
C ALA A 516 -30.22 -11.65 13.13
N THR A 517 -29.14 -11.71 13.93
CA THR A 517 -29.04 -12.68 15.04
C THR A 517 -30.16 -12.50 16.06
N ASP A 518 -30.42 -11.26 16.45
CA ASP A 518 -31.47 -10.90 17.43
C ASP A 518 -32.87 -11.14 16.90
N ALA A 519 -33.07 -11.10 15.58
CA ALA A 519 -34.31 -11.40 14.90
C ALA A 519 -34.46 -12.90 14.59
N GLY A 520 -33.41 -13.72 14.79
CA GLY A 520 -33.42 -15.15 14.45
C GLY A 520 -33.51 -15.41 12.94
N VAL A 521 -32.83 -14.57 12.13
CA VAL A 521 -32.87 -14.63 10.66
C VAL A 521 -31.45 -14.83 10.15
N ASP A 522 -31.32 -15.55 9.02
CA ASP A 522 -30.02 -15.67 8.34
C ASP A 522 -29.43 -14.30 7.99
N PRO A 523 -28.15 -14.03 8.28
CA PRO A 523 -27.57 -12.69 8.10
C PRO A 523 -27.54 -12.22 6.64
N ILE A 524 -27.46 -13.09 5.63
CA ILE A 524 -27.56 -12.69 4.23
C ILE A 524 -29.02 -12.40 3.87
N GLU A 525 -29.94 -13.28 4.25
CA GLU A 525 -31.38 -13.07 4.02
C GLU A 525 -31.86 -11.75 4.65
N TYR A 526 -31.40 -11.46 5.87
CA TYR A 526 -31.75 -10.22 6.58
C TYR A 526 -31.30 -8.96 5.82
N ARG A 527 -30.09 -8.96 5.27
CA ARG A 527 -29.56 -7.85 4.44
C ARG A 527 -30.36 -7.68 3.14
N LEU A 528 -30.71 -8.78 2.49
CA LEU A 528 -31.46 -8.76 1.22
C LEU A 528 -32.85 -8.14 1.36
N ARG A 529 -33.45 -8.11 2.57
CA ARG A 529 -34.73 -7.42 2.86
C ARG A 529 -34.63 -5.92 2.61
N TYR A 530 -33.44 -5.32 2.88
CA TYR A 530 -33.19 -3.88 2.84
C TYR A 530 -32.39 -3.43 1.64
N LEU A 531 -31.78 -4.34 0.88
CA LEU A 531 -31.04 -4.00 -0.35
C LEU A 531 -32.01 -3.77 -1.51
N LYS A 532 -32.00 -2.55 -2.08
CA LYS A 532 -32.81 -2.18 -3.25
C LYS A 532 -31.99 -2.16 -4.54
N ASP A 533 -30.69 -2.05 -4.46
CA ASP A 533 -29.79 -2.06 -5.59
C ASP A 533 -29.63 -3.49 -6.14
N GLN A 534 -30.06 -3.70 -7.38
CA GLN A 534 -30.00 -5.05 -8.00
C GLN A 534 -28.56 -5.54 -8.19
N ARG A 535 -27.58 -4.62 -8.44
CA ARG A 535 -26.17 -5.01 -8.54
C ARG A 535 -25.64 -5.55 -7.21
N ALA A 536 -26.07 -4.93 -6.11
CA ALA A 536 -25.76 -5.41 -4.77
C ALA A 536 -26.36 -6.79 -4.50
N VAL A 537 -27.64 -6.96 -4.83
CA VAL A 537 -28.36 -8.26 -4.68
C VAL A 537 -27.67 -9.36 -5.49
N ASP A 538 -27.33 -9.07 -6.75
CA ASP A 538 -26.65 -10.03 -7.62
C ASP A 538 -25.28 -10.44 -7.04
N LEU A 539 -24.51 -9.48 -6.56
CA LEU A 539 -23.19 -9.73 -5.96
C LEU A 539 -23.29 -10.56 -4.68
N VAL A 540 -24.19 -10.20 -3.78
CA VAL A 540 -24.41 -10.92 -2.51
C VAL A 540 -24.79 -12.38 -2.78
N ASN A 541 -25.72 -12.63 -3.70
CA ASN A 541 -26.13 -13.98 -4.07
C ASN A 541 -24.99 -14.77 -4.72
N ALA A 542 -24.24 -14.17 -5.63
CA ALA A 542 -23.13 -14.82 -6.31
C ALA A 542 -21.98 -15.20 -5.35
N VAL A 543 -21.67 -14.33 -4.38
CA VAL A 543 -20.66 -14.63 -3.35
C VAL A 543 -21.16 -15.72 -2.41
N ALA A 544 -22.43 -15.69 -2.00
CA ALA A 544 -23.03 -16.73 -1.17
C ALA A 544 -22.99 -18.10 -1.86
N GLU A 545 -23.37 -18.17 -3.13
CA GLU A 545 -23.29 -19.38 -3.94
C GLU A 545 -21.83 -19.88 -4.08
N ARG A 546 -20.91 -19.01 -4.45
CA ARG A 546 -19.46 -19.33 -4.61
C ARG A 546 -18.83 -19.87 -3.35
N ALA A 547 -19.23 -19.35 -2.19
CA ALA A 547 -18.74 -19.81 -0.88
C ALA A 547 -19.45 -21.07 -0.39
N GLY A 548 -20.54 -21.49 -1.02
CA GLY A 548 -21.40 -22.56 -0.52
C GLY A 548 -22.07 -22.17 0.80
N TRP A 549 -22.59 -20.94 0.88
CA TRP A 549 -23.33 -20.48 2.06
C TRP A 549 -24.58 -21.32 2.29
N LYS A 550 -24.79 -21.72 3.53
CA LYS A 550 -26.02 -22.36 3.97
C LYS A 550 -26.75 -21.45 4.94
N PRO A 551 -28.06 -21.17 4.72
CA PRO A 551 -28.83 -20.34 5.63
C PRO A 551 -28.75 -20.86 7.07
N ARG A 552 -28.52 -19.94 8.02
CA ARG A 552 -28.38 -20.28 9.43
C ARG A 552 -29.00 -19.19 10.30
N PRO A 553 -30.27 -19.28 10.56
CA PRO A 553 -30.99 -18.29 11.36
C PRO A 553 -30.60 -18.29 12.84
N VAL A 554 -30.00 -19.37 13.33
CA VAL A 554 -29.52 -19.52 14.69
C VAL A 554 -28.08 -20.04 14.68
N ARG A 555 -27.22 -19.41 15.47
CA ARG A 555 -25.84 -19.88 15.66
C ARG A 555 -25.84 -21.23 16.40
N GLU A 556 -25.10 -22.17 15.89
CA GLU A 556 -24.83 -23.43 16.59
C GLU A 556 -23.69 -23.24 17.59
N GLU A 557 -23.83 -23.79 18.80
CA GLU A 557 -22.75 -23.84 19.76
C GLU A 557 -21.67 -24.80 19.29
N LYS A 558 -20.39 -24.42 19.46
CA LYS A 558 -19.26 -25.18 18.93
C LYS A 558 -18.32 -25.63 20.08
N ASP A 559 -18.09 -26.91 20.14
CA ASP A 559 -17.23 -27.55 21.13
C ASP A 559 -15.76 -27.62 20.66
N GLY A 560 -14.84 -27.75 21.64
CA GLY A 560 -13.43 -27.92 21.40
C GLY A 560 -12.60 -26.63 21.58
N ASP A 561 -11.29 -26.77 21.56
CA ASP A 561 -10.36 -25.64 21.74
C ASP A 561 -10.26 -24.79 20.47
N ILE A 562 -10.27 -25.42 19.30
CA ILE A 562 -10.29 -24.74 18.01
C ILE A 562 -11.71 -24.80 17.44
N VAL A 563 -12.33 -23.66 17.28
CA VAL A 563 -13.68 -23.53 16.70
C VAL A 563 -13.64 -22.76 15.40
N HIS A 564 -14.46 -23.18 14.44
CA HIS A 564 -14.53 -22.57 13.12
C HIS A 564 -15.78 -21.72 12.97
N GLY A 565 -15.64 -20.61 12.28
CA GLY A 565 -16.76 -19.70 12.00
C GLY A 565 -16.70 -19.14 10.60
N ARG A 566 -17.86 -18.67 10.16
CA ARG A 566 -18.03 -18.05 8.85
C ARG A 566 -18.83 -16.77 8.99
N GLY A 567 -18.35 -15.67 8.42
CA GLY A 567 -19.00 -14.37 8.48
C GLY A 567 -19.16 -13.76 7.09
N PHE A 568 -20.21 -12.97 6.93
CA PHE A 568 -20.53 -12.24 5.72
C PHE A 568 -20.48 -10.74 6.00
N ALA A 569 -20.06 -9.95 5.02
CA ALA A 569 -20.24 -8.50 4.97
C ALA A 569 -20.29 -8.03 3.50
N TYR A 570 -20.98 -6.91 3.30
CA TYR A 570 -21.14 -6.26 2.01
C TYR A 570 -20.80 -4.77 2.13
N ALA A 571 -20.30 -4.17 1.07
CA ALA A 571 -20.04 -2.74 0.98
C ALA A 571 -20.27 -2.18 -0.42
N LEU A 572 -20.81 -0.97 -0.46
CA LEU A 572 -20.70 -0.07 -1.59
C LEU A 572 -19.72 1.04 -1.21
N TYR A 573 -18.56 1.07 -1.85
CA TYR A 573 -17.58 2.12 -1.59
C TYR A 573 -18.03 3.43 -2.27
N VAL A 574 -18.48 4.38 -1.48
CA VAL A 574 -18.98 5.68 -1.96
C VAL A 574 -18.16 6.82 -1.36
N HIS A 575 -17.83 7.80 -2.18
CA HIS A 575 -17.22 9.04 -1.76
C HIS A 575 -18.29 10.14 -1.70
N SER A 576 -18.73 10.54 -0.53
CA SER A 576 -19.88 11.45 -0.33
C SER A 576 -19.69 12.85 -0.96
N LYS A 577 -18.45 13.35 -1.01
CA LYS A 577 -18.14 14.65 -1.62
C LYS A 577 -18.07 14.64 -3.14
N PHE A 578 -18.09 13.47 -3.76
CA PHE A 578 -18.03 13.30 -5.20
C PHE A 578 -19.24 12.49 -5.67
N PRO A 579 -20.47 13.04 -5.61
CA PRO A 579 -21.64 12.34 -6.09
C PRO A 579 -21.46 12.03 -7.59
N GLY A 580 -21.68 10.78 -7.98
CA GLY A 580 -21.42 10.26 -9.32
C GLY A 580 -20.05 9.59 -9.47
N TYR A 581 -19.17 9.70 -8.49
CA TYR A 581 -17.93 8.93 -8.41
C TYR A 581 -18.13 7.75 -7.47
N GLY A 582 -19.04 6.83 -7.84
CA GLY A 582 -19.19 5.56 -7.16
C GLY A 582 -17.92 4.74 -7.36
N ALA A 583 -17.46 4.06 -6.34
CA ALA A 583 -16.50 3.00 -6.47
C ALA A 583 -17.19 1.66 -6.26
N ALA A 584 -16.54 0.57 -6.65
CA ALA A 584 -17.14 -0.72 -6.85
C ALA A 584 -17.86 -1.32 -5.63
N TRP A 585 -18.82 -2.18 -5.88
CA TRP A 585 -19.47 -3.04 -4.91
C TRP A 585 -18.55 -4.18 -4.51
N SER A 586 -18.47 -4.50 -3.24
CA SER A 586 -17.69 -5.63 -2.73
C SER A 586 -18.44 -6.40 -1.67
N ALA A 587 -18.26 -7.73 -1.66
CA ALA A 587 -18.83 -8.59 -0.62
C ALA A 587 -17.81 -9.66 -0.22
N TRP A 588 -17.75 -9.98 1.06
CA TRP A 588 -16.88 -11.01 1.59
C TRP A 588 -17.64 -12.09 2.34
N ILE A 589 -17.17 -13.33 2.15
CA ILE A 589 -17.36 -14.38 3.12
C ILE A 589 -15.98 -14.79 3.64
N ALA A 590 -15.79 -14.63 4.96
CA ALA A 590 -14.57 -15.02 5.66
C ALA A 590 -14.82 -16.30 6.45
N ASP A 591 -13.92 -17.29 6.30
CA ASP A 591 -13.84 -18.48 7.14
C ASP A 591 -12.70 -18.29 8.14
N VAL A 592 -12.98 -18.49 9.44
CA VAL A 592 -11.99 -18.35 10.50
C VAL A 592 -11.86 -19.63 11.33
N ALA A 593 -10.68 -19.82 11.91
CA ALA A 593 -10.43 -20.73 13.00
C ALA A 593 -10.00 -19.91 14.23
N VAL A 594 -10.66 -20.11 15.37
CA VAL A 594 -10.38 -19.44 16.64
C VAL A 594 -9.94 -20.48 17.65
N ASN A 595 -8.75 -20.28 18.21
CA ASN A 595 -8.26 -21.08 19.34
C ASN A 595 -8.71 -20.42 20.65
N LYS A 596 -9.67 -21.04 21.35
CA LYS A 596 -10.24 -20.49 22.58
C LYS A 596 -9.25 -20.46 23.76
N SER A 597 -8.23 -21.31 23.73
CA SER A 597 -7.22 -21.39 24.79
C SER A 597 -6.10 -20.36 24.64
N THR A 598 -5.74 -19.99 23.39
CA THR A 598 -4.68 -19.01 23.11
C THR A 598 -5.19 -17.66 22.65
N GLY A 599 -6.44 -17.59 22.20
CA GLY A 599 -7.03 -16.39 21.60
C GLY A 599 -6.65 -16.18 20.12
N ASP A 600 -5.83 -17.07 19.54
CA ASP A 600 -5.39 -16.90 18.14
C ASP A 600 -6.56 -17.01 17.18
N VAL A 601 -6.60 -16.09 16.21
CA VAL A 601 -7.55 -16.07 15.11
C VAL A 601 -6.80 -16.22 13.80
N SER A 602 -7.12 -17.28 13.06
CA SER A 602 -6.64 -17.49 11.69
C SER A 602 -7.80 -17.30 10.71
N VAL A 603 -7.64 -16.37 9.77
CA VAL A 603 -8.55 -16.30 8.60
C VAL A 603 -8.07 -17.34 7.59
N THR A 604 -8.80 -18.43 7.47
CA THR A 604 -8.37 -19.59 6.67
C THR A 604 -8.70 -19.45 5.20
N ARG A 605 -9.84 -18.79 4.89
CA ARG A 605 -10.31 -18.54 3.53
C ARG A 605 -11.12 -17.25 3.47
N VAL A 606 -10.99 -16.54 2.34
CA VAL A 606 -11.84 -15.42 1.97
C VAL A 606 -12.38 -15.64 0.57
N VAL A 607 -13.71 -15.62 0.42
CA VAL A 607 -14.37 -15.45 -0.89
C VAL A 607 -14.70 -13.98 -1.03
N ALA A 608 -13.96 -13.28 -1.92
CA ALA A 608 -14.11 -11.86 -2.16
C ALA A 608 -14.77 -11.60 -3.51
N GLY A 609 -15.98 -11.08 -3.48
CA GLY A 609 -16.74 -10.69 -4.66
C GLY A 609 -16.58 -9.20 -4.97
N GLN A 610 -16.53 -8.86 -6.25
CA GLN A 610 -16.38 -7.51 -6.77
C GLN A 610 -17.25 -7.28 -7.99
N ASP A 611 -17.99 -6.17 -8.02
CA ASP A 611 -18.61 -5.61 -9.21
C ASP A 611 -18.01 -4.22 -9.45
N SER A 612 -17.24 -4.08 -10.51
CA SER A 612 -16.55 -2.83 -10.90
C SER A 612 -16.94 -2.32 -12.29
N GLY A 613 -18.07 -2.79 -12.82
CA GLY A 613 -18.46 -2.47 -14.19
C GLY A 613 -17.50 -3.09 -15.22
N LEU A 614 -17.25 -2.38 -16.32
CA LEU A 614 -16.28 -2.77 -17.34
C LEU A 614 -14.87 -2.85 -16.74
N MET A 615 -14.30 -4.03 -16.71
CA MET A 615 -12.91 -4.24 -16.29
C MET A 615 -11.96 -3.93 -17.45
N ILE A 616 -11.11 -2.94 -17.31
CA ILE A 616 -10.11 -2.60 -18.34
C ILE A 616 -9.09 -3.73 -18.46
N ASN A 617 -8.55 -4.16 -17.30
CA ASN A 617 -7.61 -5.29 -17.20
C ASN A 617 -8.09 -6.25 -16.09
N PRO A 618 -8.69 -7.38 -16.40
CA PRO A 618 -9.22 -8.29 -15.39
C PRO A 618 -8.19 -8.82 -14.40
N ASP A 619 -6.95 -9.09 -14.84
CA ASP A 619 -5.87 -9.53 -13.93
C ASP A 619 -5.41 -8.37 -13.02
N GLY A 620 -5.39 -7.15 -13.54
CA GLY A 620 -5.15 -5.95 -12.73
C GLY A 620 -6.19 -5.81 -11.61
N VAL A 621 -7.47 -5.98 -11.92
CA VAL A 621 -8.58 -5.99 -10.95
C VAL A 621 -8.37 -7.08 -9.90
N ARG A 622 -8.07 -8.31 -10.33
CA ARG A 622 -7.81 -9.46 -9.45
C ARG A 622 -6.66 -9.18 -8.49
N HIS A 623 -5.54 -8.61 -8.97
CA HIS A 623 -4.40 -8.25 -8.12
C HIS A 623 -4.75 -7.18 -7.09
N GLN A 624 -5.59 -6.21 -7.44
CA GLN A 624 -6.07 -5.21 -6.47
C GLN A 624 -6.93 -5.87 -5.38
N ILE A 625 -7.79 -6.81 -5.73
CA ILE A 625 -8.60 -7.56 -4.76
C ILE A 625 -7.69 -8.36 -3.82
N HIS A 626 -6.69 -9.10 -4.34
CA HIS A 626 -5.72 -9.82 -3.51
C HIS A 626 -5.01 -8.89 -2.51
N GLY A 627 -4.48 -7.76 -3.00
CA GLY A 627 -3.81 -6.78 -2.13
C GLY A 627 -4.74 -6.15 -1.08
N ASN A 628 -6.01 -5.91 -1.42
CA ASN A 628 -7.03 -5.47 -0.46
C ASN A 628 -7.27 -6.51 0.62
N VAL A 629 -7.47 -7.78 0.23
CA VAL A 629 -7.72 -8.88 1.19
C VAL A 629 -6.56 -9.05 2.15
N ILE A 630 -5.33 -9.12 1.64
CA ILE A 630 -4.15 -9.34 2.49
C ILE A 630 -3.98 -8.18 3.49
N GLN A 631 -3.97 -6.95 3.00
CA GLN A 631 -3.74 -5.78 3.85
C GLN A 631 -4.87 -5.59 4.87
N SER A 632 -6.13 -5.71 4.47
CA SER A 632 -7.23 -5.48 5.40
C SER A 632 -7.42 -6.62 6.40
N THR A 633 -7.02 -7.85 6.07
CA THR A 633 -6.92 -8.95 7.04
C THR A 633 -5.85 -8.65 8.10
N SER A 634 -4.68 -8.17 7.67
CA SER A 634 -3.62 -7.71 8.58
C SER A 634 -4.13 -6.62 9.52
N ARG A 635 -4.77 -5.58 8.97
CA ARG A 635 -5.35 -4.47 9.74
C ARG A 635 -6.40 -4.93 10.76
N ALA A 636 -7.21 -5.91 10.40
CA ALA A 636 -8.24 -6.44 11.30
C ALA A 636 -7.69 -7.32 12.42
N LEU A 637 -6.55 -8.00 12.21
CA LEU A 637 -6.03 -8.99 13.16
C LEU A 637 -4.93 -8.45 14.08
N MET A 638 -4.09 -7.50 13.61
CA MET A 638 -2.86 -7.19 14.35
C MET A 638 -2.36 -5.74 14.28
N GLU A 639 -2.91 -4.89 13.38
CA GLU A 639 -2.33 -3.57 13.17
C GLU A 639 -2.98 -2.49 14.05
N GLU A 640 -2.19 -1.91 14.94
CA GLU A 640 -2.58 -0.79 15.81
C GLU A 640 -1.36 0.04 16.18
N VAL A 641 -1.48 1.36 16.14
CA VAL A 641 -0.43 2.28 16.59
C VAL A 641 -0.49 2.41 18.12
N SER A 642 0.62 2.10 18.77
CA SER A 642 0.77 2.37 20.20
C SER A 642 1.27 3.80 20.46
N PHE A 643 0.80 4.39 21.55
CA PHE A 643 1.15 5.73 21.98
C PHE A 643 1.72 5.72 23.40
N GLU A 644 2.67 6.60 23.65
CA GLU A 644 3.18 6.86 24.97
C GLU A 644 3.14 8.39 25.22
N ARG A 645 2.41 8.80 26.27
CA ARG A 645 2.19 10.22 26.61
C ARG A 645 1.70 11.06 25.43
N GLY A 646 0.85 10.46 24.58
CA GLY A 646 0.29 11.11 23.41
C GLY A 646 1.18 11.19 22.18
N ALA A 647 2.43 10.74 22.26
CA ALA A 647 3.33 10.60 21.11
C ALA A 647 3.35 9.15 20.57
N VAL A 648 3.66 8.98 19.29
CA VAL A 648 3.78 7.67 18.67
C VAL A 648 4.92 6.87 19.31
N ALA A 649 4.61 5.71 19.88
CA ALA A 649 5.57 4.81 20.52
C ALA A 649 6.00 3.66 19.59
N ALA A 650 5.14 3.23 18.67
CA ALA A 650 5.47 2.20 17.68
C ALA A 650 6.52 2.72 16.67
N ARG A 651 7.78 2.26 16.80
CA ARG A 651 8.92 2.77 16.04
C ARG A 651 9.53 1.75 15.08
N GLU A 652 9.10 0.51 15.17
CA GLU A 652 9.67 -0.61 14.43
C GLU A 652 8.63 -1.71 14.22
N TRP A 653 8.95 -2.69 13.37
CA TRP A 653 8.04 -3.77 13.01
C TRP A 653 7.61 -4.66 14.19
N GLY A 654 8.43 -4.80 15.23
CA GLY A 654 8.04 -5.55 16.43
C GLY A 654 6.91 -4.87 17.21
N ALA A 655 6.87 -3.53 17.18
CA ALA A 655 5.83 -2.74 17.82
C ALA A 655 4.63 -2.44 16.91
N TYR A 656 4.73 -2.74 15.62
CA TYR A 656 3.65 -2.65 14.63
C TYR A 656 3.69 -3.86 13.70
N PRO A 657 3.22 -5.03 14.15
CA PRO A 657 3.26 -6.25 13.36
C PRO A 657 2.29 -6.17 12.18
N ILE A 658 2.68 -6.77 11.06
CA ILE A 658 1.87 -7.00 9.88
C ILE A 658 1.75 -8.49 9.61
N ILE A 659 0.72 -8.90 8.85
CA ILE A 659 0.48 -10.31 8.55
C ILE A 659 1.69 -10.94 7.82
N PRO A 660 2.28 -12.00 8.37
CA PRO A 660 3.34 -12.74 7.69
C PRO A 660 2.75 -13.65 6.61
N PHE A 661 3.57 -14.00 5.62
CA PHE A 661 3.12 -14.78 4.46
C PHE A 661 2.39 -16.10 4.80
N PRO A 662 2.81 -16.89 5.80
CA PRO A 662 2.12 -18.13 6.15
C PRO A 662 0.69 -17.96 6.67
N ASP A 663 0.35 -16.77 7.17
CA ASP A 663 -0.95 -16.47 7.78
C ASP A 663 -1.92 -15.81 6.78
N VAL A 664 -1.46 -15.59 5.53
CA VAL A 664 -2.31 -15.08 4.46
C VAL A 664 -3.40 -16.09 4.13
N PRO A 665 -4.69 -15.70 4.14
CA PRO A 665 -5.79 -16.60 3.85
C PRO A 665 -5.75 -17.14 2.42
N LYS A 666 -6.39 -18.29 2.18
CA LYS A 666 -6.74 -18.69 0.82
C LYS A 666 -7.75 -17.71 0.24
N ILE A 667 -7.38 -17.04 -0.84
CA ILE A 667 -8.22 -16.02 -1.49
C ILE A 667 -8.90 -16.58 -2.72
N ASP A 668 -10.24 -16.53 -2.74
CA ASP A 668 -11.09 -16.96 -3.85
C ASP A 668 -11.82 -15.72 -4.40
N VAL A 669 -11.38 -15.23 -5.56
CA VAL A 669 -11.88 -14.00 -6.16
C VAL A 669 -13.02 -14.27 -7.13
N LEU A 670 -14.13 -13.60 -6.93
CA LEU A 670 -15.27 -13.55 -7.83
C LEU A 670 -15.44 -12.14 -8.40
N MET A 671 -15.30 -12.00 -9.71
CA MET A 671 -15.54 -10.74 -10.41
C MET A 671 -16.79 -10.88 -11.29
N LEU A 672 -17.79 -10.02 -11.04
CA LEU A 672 -19.01 -10.04 -11.85
C LEU A 672 -18.76 -9.35 -13.21
N PRO A 673 -19.08 -10.01 -14.33
CA PRO A 673 -18.94 -9.40 -15.65
C PRO A 673 -20.06 -8.38 -15.89
N ARG A 674 -19.68 -7.11 -16.07
CA ARG A 674 -20.61 -5.98 -16.34
C ARG A 674 -20.05 -5.12 -17.48
N GLN A 675 -19.90 -5.72 -18.64
CA GLN A 675 -19.29 -5.03 -19.80
C GLN A 675 -20.11 -3.84 -20.31
N ASP A 676 -21.40 -3.81 -20.02
CA ASP A 676 -22.35 -2.75 -20.37
C ASP A 676 -22.33 -1.57 -19.38
N GLN A 677 -21.60 -1.68 -18.28
CA GLN A 677 -21.56 -0.66 -17.24
C GLN A 677 -20.23 0.11 -17.27
N PRO A 678 -20.23 1.42 -16.93
CA PRO A 678 -19.00 2.20 -16.85
C PRO A 678 -17.95 1.53 -15.94
N PRO A 679 -16.65 1.65 -16.27
CA PRO A 679 -15.59 1.13 -15.44
C PRO A 679 -15.49 1.92 -14.13
N LEU A 680 -15.28 1.22 -13.02
CA LEU A 680 -15.13 1.79 -11.68
C LEU A 680 -13.76 1.45 -11.10
N GLY A 681 -13.27 2.29 -10.19
CA GLY A 681 -12.01 2.07 -9.51
C GLY A 681 -12.06 0.91 -8.51
N VAL A 682 -10.98 0.14 -8.41
CA VAL A 682 -10.90 -1.07 -7.57
C VAL A 682 -9.74 -1.02 -6.56
N GLY A 683 -9.09 0.13 -6.44
CA GLY A 683 -7.92 0.26 -5.56
C GLY A 683 -8.22 0.00 -4.08
N GLU A 684 -9.45 0.27 -3.63
CA GLU A 684 -9.82 0.30 -2.21
C GLU A 684 -11.04 -0.55 -1.85
N SER A 685 -11.99 -0.70 -2.79
CA SER A 685 -13.34 -1.21 -2.52
C SER A 685 -13.37 -2.60 -1.89
N ALA A 686 -12.50 -3.52 -2.31
CA ALA A 686 -12.49 -4.86 -1.77
C ALA A 686 -11.94 -4.96 -0.33
N SER A 687 -11.34 -3.91 0.22
CA SER A 687 -10.93 -3.88 1.64
C SER A 687 -12.10 -3.58 2.57
N VAL A 688 -13.13 -2.90 2.08
CA VAL A 688 -14.15 -2.25 2.91
C VAL A 688 -15.00 -3.22 3.74
N PRO A 689 -15.46 -4.39 3.24
CA PRO A 689 -16.24 -5.33 4.05
C PRO A 689 -15.41 -6.22 4.98
N SER A 690 -14.07 -6.17 4.93
CA SER A 690 -13.17 -7.16 5.53
C SER A 690 -13.35 -7.36 7.04
N ALA A 691 -13.20 -6.27 7.81
CA ALA A 691 -13.20 -6.36 9.27
C ALA A 691 -14.55 -6.83 9.83
N ALA A 692 -15.66 -6.41 9.19
CA ALA A 692 -17.00 -6.89 9.57
C ALA A 692 -17.16 -8.38 9.26
N ALA A 693 -16.75 -8.84 8.06
CA ALA A 693 -16.82 -10.26 7.72
C ALA A 693 -16.02 -11.13 8.69
N ILE A 694 -14.82 -10.68 9.08
CA ILE A 694 -13.97 -11.37 10.05
C ILE A 694 -14.62 -11.36 11.45
N ALA A 695 -15.11 -10.20 11.94
CA ALA A 695 -15.77 -10.09 13.24
C ALA A 695 -17.02 -10.97 13.32
N ASN A 696 -17.83 -10.99 12.27
CA ASN A 696 -19.02 -11.83 12.16
C ASN A 696 -18.66 -13.33 12.12
N ALA A 697 -17.51 -13.68 11.50
CA ALA A 697 -16.99 -15.04 11.52
C ALA A 697 -16.51 -15.46 12.93
N ILE A 698 -15.84 -14.56 13.66
CA ILE A 698 -15.41 -14.79 15.04
C ILE A 698 -16.64 -14.99 15.93
N PHE A 699 -17.68 -14.20 15.75
CA PHE A 699 -18.94 -14.39 16.47
C PHE A 699 -19.57 -15.74 16.18
N ASP A 700 -19.64 -16.14 14.91
CA ASP A 700 -20.17 -17.45 14.53
C ASP A 700 -19.35 -18.60 15.14
N ALA A 701 -18.03 -18.44 15.26
CA ALA A 701 -17.16 -19.41 15.93
C ALA A 701 -17.40 -19.47 17.44
N THR A 702 -17.43 -18.30 18.10
CA THR A 702 -17.27 -18.22 19.56
C THR A 702 -18.56 -17.83 20.31
N GLY A 703 -19.52 -17.18 19.67
CA GLY A 703 -20.70 -16.57 20.30
C GLY A 703 -20.42 -15.19 20.93
N VAL A 704 -19.20 -14.67 20.83
CA VAL A 704 -18.80 -13.38 21.40
C VAL A 704 -18.65 -12.33 20.30
N ARG A 705 -19.26 -11.15 20.51
CA ARG A 705 -19.15 -10.00 19.59
C ARG A 705 -17.98 -9.10 19.95
N PHE A 706 -17.08 -8.90 18.99
CA PHE A 706 -15.94 -7.99 19.09
C PHE A 706 -16.22 -6.76 18.24
N ARG A 707 -16.12 -5.57 18.85
CA ARG A 707 -16.44 -4.26 18.23
C ARG A 707 -15.24 -3.32 18.15
N GLU A 708 -14.04 -3.85 18.39
CA GLU A 708 -12.77 -3.12 18.39
C GLU A 708 -11.67 -4.00 17.81
N PRO A 709 -11.27 -3.80 16.53
CA PRO A 709 -10.05 -4.40 15.98
C PRO A 709 -8.81 -3.65 16.54
N PRO A 710 -7.60 -4.27 16.43
CA PRO A 710 -7.34 -5.58 15.88
C PRO A 710 -7.79 -6.71 16.82
N PHE A 711 -8.21 -7.81 16.22
CA PHE A 711 -8.66 -8.99 16.97
C PHE A 711 -7.48 -9.81 17.45
N THR A 712 -6.65 -9.20 18.31
CA THR A 712 -5.44 -9.85 18.86
C THR A 712 -5.79 -10.98 19.83
N PRO A 713 -4.87 -11.93 20.05
CA PRO A 713 -5.08 -12.99 21.01
C PRO A 713 -5.53 -12.52 22.38
N GLU A 714 -4.95 -11.43 22.88
CA GLU A 714 -5.29 -10.85 24.20
C GLU A 714 -6.73 -10.32 24.23
N ARG A 715 -7.16 -9.59 23.18
CA ARG A 715 -8.54 -9.10 23.09
C ARG A 715 -9.55 -10.23 22.97
N ILE A 716 -9.22 -11.25 22.18
CA ILE A 716 -10.06 -12.44 22.04
C ILE A 716 -10.23 -13.16 23.38
N LEU A 717 -9.13 -13.44 24.09
CA LEU A 717 -9.20 -14.12 25.40
C LEU A 717 -10.01 -13.34 26.41
N LYS A 718 -9.80 -12.02 26.52
CA LYS A 718 -10.59 -11.15 27.43
C LYS A 718 -12.08 -11.22 27.12
N GLY A 719 -12.45 -11.12 25.84
CA GLY A 719 -13.85 -11.24 25.42
C GLY A 719 -14.45 -12.62 25.73
N LEU A 720 -13.70 -13.71 25.52
CA LEU A 720 -14.15 -15.07 25.80
C LEU A 720 -14.34 -15.32 27.31
N HIS A 721 -13.56 -14.68 28.16
CA HIS A 721 -13.66 -14.80 29.62
C HIS A 721 -14.70 -13.84 30.23
N GLY A 722 -15.35 -12.99 29.42
CA GLY A 722 -16.32 -12.02 29.90
C GLY A 722 -15.69 -10.85 30.65
N GLU A 723 -14.40 -10.63 30.53
CA GLU A 723 -13.69 -9.47 31.09
C GLU A 723 -13.86 -8.25 30.19
N ALA A 724 -14.08 -7.07 30.79
CA ALA A 724 -14.07 -5.82 30.04
C ALA A 724 -12.71 -5.65 29.35
N VAL A 725 -12.71 -5.39 28.06
CA VAL A 725 -11.46 -5.15 27.31
C VAL A 725 -10.90 -3.81 27.77
N ALA A 726 -9.97 -3.83 28.72
CA ALA A 726 -9.18 -2.65 29.04
C ALA A 726 -8.19 -2.40 27.90
N THR A 727 -8.02 -1.14 27.54
CA THR A 727 -7.02 -0.72 26.52
C THR A 727 -5.65 -1.31 26.83
N PRO A 728 -4.86 -1.78 25.86
CA PRO A 728 -3.58 -2.39 26.09
C PRO A 728 -2.66 -1.46 26.88
N GLN A 729 -2.15 -1.94 28.02
CA GLN A 729 -1.02 -1.28 28.66
C GLN A 729 0.16 -1.35 27.70
N ALA A 730 0.76 -0.19 27.39
CA ALA A 730 1.97 -0.11 26.58
C ALA A 730 2.99 -1.16 27.08
N LEU A 731 3.56 -1.91 26.16
CA LEU A 731 4.70 -2.78 26.46
C LEU A 731 5.76 -1.94 27.18
N PRO A 732 6.43 -2.46 28.22
CA PRO A 732 7.45 -1.70 28.91
C PRO A 732 8.50 -1.24 27.90
N ALA A 733 8.72 0.07 27.88
CA ALA A 733 9.72 0.69 27.03
C ALA A 733 11.06 -0.04 27.15
N PRO A 734 11.82 -0.25 26.07
CA PRO A 734 13.19 -0.70 26.17
C PRO A 734 13.91 0.25 27.12
N ALA A 735 14.59 -0.32 28.09
CA ALA A 735 15.27 0.44 29.13
C ALA A 735 16.13 1.55 28.51
N PRO A 736 16.08 2.78 29.04
CA PRO A 736 16.87 3.89 28.50
C PRO A 736 18.33 3.45 28.42
N GLN A 737 18.98 3.69 27.29
CA GLN A 737 20.38 3.40 27.12
C GLN A 737 21.16 4.13 28.22
N PRO A 738 22.04 3.47 28.97
CA PRO A 738 22.69 4.04 30.12
C PRO A 738 23.64 5.16 29.67
N SER A 739 23.32 6.39 30.04
CA SER A 739 24.27 7.46 30.06
C SER A 739 25.44 7.06 30.97
N ARG A 740 26.63 6.94 30.41
CA ARG A 740 27.97 6.78 31.02
C ARG A 740 28.02 6.43 32.55
N ILE A 741 27.99 5.15 32.85
CA ILE A 741 28.13 4.56 34.21
C ILE A 741 29.63 4.43 34.65
N TRP A 742 30.56 5.04 33.96
CA TRP A 742 31.99 4.77 34.16
C TRP A 742 32.67 5.48 35.34
N ASP A 743 31.99 6.41 36.04
CA ASP A 743 32.61 7.21 37.08
C ASP A 743 32.29 6.81 38.53
N ASN A 744 31.61 5.68 38.77
CA ASN A 744 31.30 5.22 40.13
C ASN A 744 32.15 4.00 40.49
N PRO A 745 33.01 4.07 41.51
CA PRO A 745 33.90 2.97 41.90
C PRO A 745 33.19 1.69 42.39
N PHE A 746 31.92 1.79 42.82
CA PHE A 746 31.09 0.63 43.17
C PHE A 746 30.56 -0.07 41.90
N ALA A 747 30.30 0.66 40.84
CA ALA A 747 29.86 0.09 39.56
C ALA A 747 30.99 -0.69 38.88
N LYS A 748 32.27 -0.32 39.04
CA LYS A 748 33.40 -1.11 38.51
C LYS A 748 33.50 -2.52 39.07
N ARG A 749 33.19 -2.74 40.36
CA ARG A 749 33.23 -4.07 40.96
C ARG A 749 32.03 -4.92 40.52
N ALA A 750 30.83 -4.36 40.44
CA ALA A 750 29.64 -5.03 39.91
C ALA A 750 29.78 -5.34 38.41
N GLY A 751 30.37 -4.41 37.60
CA GLY A 751 30.65 -4.61 36.19
C GLY A 751 31.62 -5.76 35.91
N ILE A 752 32.63 -5.97 36.75
CA ILE A 752 33.59 -7.10 36.61
C ILE A 752 32.87 -8.43 36.84
N VAL A 753 32.00 -8.53 37.87
CA VAL A 753 31.24 -9.74 38.15
C VAL A 753 30.23 -10.03 37.04
N ALA A 754 29.56 -9.02 36.52
CA ALA A 754 28.63 -9.14 35.39
C ALA A 754 29.35 -9.49 34.08
N ALA A 755 30.56 -8.95 33.86
CA ALA A 755 31.39 -9.32 32.70
C ALA A 755 31.86 -10.75 32.76
N ILE A 756 32.26 -11.25 33.95
CA ILE A 756 32.64 -12.66 34.14
C ILE A 756 31.43 -13.57 33.91
N ALA A 757 30.25 -13.22 34.44
CA ALA A 757 29.02 -13.97 34.20
C ALA A 757 28.61 -13.98 32.72
N ALA A 758 28.73 -12.84 32.03
CA ALA A 758 28.47 -12.73 30.59
C ALA A 758 29.45 -13.52 29.74
N VAL A 759 30.75 -13.54 30.11
CA VAL A 759 31.77 -14.34 29.43
C VAL A 759 31.51 -15.82 29.65
N CYS A 760 31.12 -16.24 30.86
CA CYS A 760 30.79 -17.63 31.15
C CYS A 760 29.53 -18.08 30.41
N THR A 761 28.48 -17.21 30.31
CA THR A 761 27.25 -17.52 29.58
C THR A 761 27.51 -17.52 28.05
N ALA A 762 28.35 -16.60 27.54
CA ALA A 762 28.78 -16.61 26.16
C ALA A 762 29.66 -17.81 25.82
N ALA A 763 30.55 -18.24 26.74
CA ALA A 763 31.35 -19.44 26.55
C ALA A 763 30.51 -20.71 26.56
N ILE A 764 29.46 -20.81 27.40
CA ILE A 764 28.50 -21.91 27.38
C ILE A 764 27.66 -21.88 26.11
N GLY A 765 27.19 -20.69 25.67
CA GLY A 765 26.46 -20.54 24.43
C GLY A 765 27.30 -20.86 23.18
N ILE A 766 28.57 -20.43 23.15
CA ILE A 766 29.52 -20.74 22.10
C ILE A 766 29.88 -22.23 22.16
N GLY A 767 30.04 -22.81 23.35
CA GLY A 767 30.28 -24.25 23.53
C GLY A 767 29.11 -25.10 23.04
N ALA A 768 27.88 -24.70 23.30
CA ALA A 768 26.67 -25.37 22.79
C ALA A 768 26.50 -25.20 21.27
N ALA A 769 26.89 -24.05 20.71
CA ALA A 769 26.85 -23.78 19.25
C ALA A 769 28.00 -24.51 18.51
N LEU A 770 29.07 -24.89 19.21
CA LEU A 770 30.22 -25.65 18.66
C LEU A 770 30.09 -27.16 18.83
N LEU A 771 29.02 -27.68 19.46
CA LEU A 771 28.75 -29.10 19.44
C LEU A 771 28.32 -29.49 18.01
N PRO A 772 29.12 -30.33 17.32
CA PRO A 772 28.75 -30.75 15.97
C PRO A 772 27.44 -31.51 16.03
N GLY A 773 26.43 -31.06 15.25
CA GLY A 773 25.24 -31.86 15.04
C GLY A 773 25.65 -33.26 14.56
N ARG A 774 24.88 -34.31 14.93
CA ARG A 774 25.19 -35.68 14.50
C ARG A 774 25.34 -35.73 12.98
N SER A 775 26.50 -36.19 12.46
CA SER A 775 26.69 -36.34 11.02
C SER A 775 25.76 -37.43 10.47
N ILE A 776 25.24 -37.26 9.29
CA ILE A 776 24.45 -38.24 8.55
C ILE A 776 25.37 -38.90 7.52
N ALA A 777 25.46 -40.24 7.56
CA ALA A 777 26.34 -41.00 6.65
C ALA A 777 25.93 -40.80 5.17
N PRO A 778 26.88 -40.75 4.23
CA PRO A 778 26.57 -40.72 2.80
C PRO A 778 25.86 -41.99 2.35
N ILE A 779 25.03 -41.88 1.33
CA ILE A 779 24.38 -43.03 0.70
C ILE A 779 24.92 -43.23 -0.71
N ALA A 780 24.72 -44.41 -1.28
CA ALA A 780 24.93 -44.63 -2.71
C ALA A 780 23.89 -43.76 -3.49
N ARG A 781 24.34 -43.16 -4.56
CA ARG A 781 23.43 -42.33 -5.41
C ARG A 781 22.28 -43.20 -5.89
N PRO A 782 21.01 -42.79 -5.67
CA PRO A 782 19.85 -43.48 -6.22
C PRO A 782 19.88 -43.44 -7.75
N ASP A 783 19.42 -44.50 -8.40
CA ASP A 783 19.24 -44.49 -9.85
C ASP A 783 18.10 -43.52 -10.21
N ALA A 784 18.31 -42.73 -11.27
CA ALA A 784 17.33 -41.75 -11.69
C ALA A 784 15.95 -42.37 -12.07
N SER A 785 15.94 -43.65 -12.42
CA SER A 785 14.70 -44.38 -12.75
C SER A 785 13.76 -44.61 -11.56
N VAL A 786 14.21 -44.38 -10.32
CA VAL A 786 13.34 -44.45 -9.14
C VAL A 786 12.42 -43.24 -9.01
N TYR A 787 12.71 -42.16 -9.74
CA TYR A 787 11.90 -40.96 -9.76
C TYR A 787 11.04 -40.88 -11.02
N SER A 788 9.77 -40.48 -10.87
CA SER A 788 8.93 -40.26 -12.04
C SER A 788 9.37 -39.01 -12.82
N ALA A 789 9.14 -38.99 -14.13
CA ALA A 789 9.42 -37.82 -14.95
C ALA A 789 8.66 -36.56 -14.44
N ALA A 790 7.46 -36.75 -13.89
CA ALA A 790 6.69 -35.68 -13.31
C ALA A 790 7.33 -35.13 -12.01
N THR A 791 7.91 -36.00 -11.18
CA THR A 791 8.65 -35.59 -9.97
C THR A 791 9.89 -34.80 -10.34
N ILE A 792 10.67 -35.26 -11.32
CA ILE A 792 11.88 -34.56 -11.81
C ILE A 792 11.52 -33.18 -12.37
N ALA A 793 10.47 -33.07 -13.22
CA ALA A 793 10.02 -31.80 -13.78
C ALA A 793 9.52 -30.83 -12.69
N ARG A 794 8.85 -31.35 -11.67
CA ARG A 794 8.44 -30.55 -10.51
C ARG A 794 9.64 -30.02 -9.72
N GLY A 795 10.65 -30.87 -9.50
CA GLY A 795 11.91 -30.47 -8.81
C GLY A 795 12.66 -29.40 -9.57
N GLU A 796 12.74 -29.52 -10.91
CA GLU A 796 13.35 -28.52 -11.77
C GLU A 796 12.63 -27.16 -11.66
N MET A 797 11.30 -27.17 -11.68
CA MET A 797 10.49 -25.97 -11.50
C MET A 797 10.69 -25.36 -10.09
N LEU A 798 10.73 -26.17 -9.06
CA LEU A 798 10.92 -25.72 -7.67
C LEU A 798 12.33 -25.15 -7.46
N ALA A 799 13.37 -25.77 -8.05
CA ALA A 799 14.74 -25.23 -8.01
C ALA A 799 14.85 -23.88 -8.76
N ALA A 800 14.11 -23.71 -9.85
CA ALA A 800 14.03 -22.43 -10.55
C ALA A 800 13.28 -21.38 -9.72
N LEU A 801 12.16 -21.71 -9.09
CA LEU A 801 11.41 -20.84 -8.17
C LEU A 801 12.24 -20.46 -6.94
N GLY A 802 13.02 -21.40 -6.41
CA GLY A 802 13.94 -21.17 -5.29
C GLY A 802 15.19 -20.37 -5.68
N ASN A 803 15.35 -20.05 -6.95
CA ASN A 803 16.48 -19.30 -7.51
C ASN A 803 17.85 -19.93 -7.19
N CYS A 804 17.95 -21.27 -7.10
CA CYS A 804 19.14 -21.99 -6.69
C CYS A 804 20.34 -21.70 -7.63
N ALA A 805 20.06 -21.60 -8.93
CA ALA A 805 21.08 -21.37 -9.94
C ALA A 805 21.79 -20.01 -9.78
N GLU A 806 21.14 -19.00 -9.26
CA GLU A 806 21.72 -17.67 -9.07
C GLU A 806 22.95 -17.71 -8.16
N CYS A 807 22.92 -18.48 -7.09
CA CYS A 807 24.06 -18.66 -6.19
C CYS A 807 24.97 -19.80 -6.62
N HIS A 808 24.41 -20.89 -7.14
CA HIS A 808 25.14 -22.14 -7.36
C HIS A 808 25.65 -22.34 -8.79
N THR A 809 25.66 -21.28 -9.65
CA THR A 809 26.23 -21.32 -10.99
C THR A 809 27.27 -20.21 -11.15
N SER A 810 28.53 -20.56 -11.41
CA SER A 810 29.57 -19.59 -11.73
C SER A 810 29.38 -19.02 -13.14
N LEU A 811 29.91 -17.83 -13.40
CA LEU A 811 29.80 -17.17 -14.70
C LEU A 811 30.47 -18.05 -15.80
N GLY A 812 29.66 -18.51 -16.76
CA GLY A 812 30.11 -19.41 -17.81
C GLY A 812 30.31 -20.88 -17.37
N GLY A 813 29.96 -21.23 -16.11
CA GLY A 813 30.04 -22.60 -15.60
C GLY A 813 28.78 -23.43 -15.86
N ALA A 814 28.86 -24.72 -15.52
CA ALA A 814 27.70 -25.60 -15.61
C ALA A 814 26.62 -25.23 -14.53
N LEU A 815 25.35 -25.39 -14.89
CA LEU A 815 24.23 -25.08 -14.02
C LEU A 815 24.32 -25.83 -12.70
N ASN A 816 24.18 -25.12 -11.59
CA ASN A 816 24.21 -25.63 -10.23
C ASN A 816 25.53 -26.30 -9.79
N ALA A 817 26.62 -26.19 -10.57
CA ALA A 817 27.90 -26.80 -10.26
C ALA A 817 28.78 -26.02 -9.25
N GLY A 818 28.26 -24.95 -8.69
CA GLY A 818 28.95 -24.13 -7.69
C GLY A 818 30.02 -23.20 -8.27
N GLY A 819 30.93 -22.76 -7.40
CA GLY A 819 32.11 -21.95 -7.78
C GLY A 819 31.82 -20.46 -7.95
N ARG A 820 30.59 -19.98 -7.76
CA ARG A 820 30.27 -18.53 -7.80
C ARG A 820 30.85 -17.84 -6.56
N PRO A 821 31.66 -16.77 -6.72
CA PRO A 821 32.15 -15.99 -5.59
C PRO A 821 31.05 -15.10 -5.03
N LEU A 822 30.79 -15.19 -3.73
CA LEU A 822 29.88 -14.36 -2.98
C LEU A 822 30.70 -13.47 -2.03
N GLN A 823 30.64 -12.16 -2.23
CA GLN A 823 31.33 -11.21 -1.37
C GLN A 823 30.59 -11.07 -0.03
N THR A 824 31.30 -11.19 1.05
CA THR A 824 30.77 -11.00 2.41
C THR A 824 31.62 -10.01 3.18
N PRO A 825 31.13 -9.42 4.28
CA PRO A 825 31.93 -8.56 5.15
C PRO A 825 33.20 -9.25 5.72
N PHE A 826 33.26 -10.57 5.68
CA PHE A 826 34.36 -11.39 6.23
C PHE A 826 35.28 -12.00 5.14
N GLY A 827 35.06 -11.63 3.87
CA GLY A 827 35.79 -12.17 2.73
C GLY A 827 34.92 -12.84 1.69
N THR A 828 35.56 -13.37 0.64
CA THR A 828 34.84 -14.04 -0.44
C THR A 828 34.60 -15.51 -0.07
N ILE A 829 33.34 -15.95 -0.11
CA ILE A 829 32.98 -17.39 -0.04
C ILE A 829 32.58 -17.87 -1.43
N TYR A 830 32.69 -19.16 -1.67
CA TYR A 830 32.30 -19.76 -2.96
C TYR A 830 31.11 -20.68 -2.76
N ALA A 831 30.10 -20.55 -3.61
CA ALA A 831 28.93 -21.40 -3.59
C ALA A 831 29.32 -22.85 -3.90
N THR A 832 28.69 -23.79 -3.21
CA THR A 832 28.97 -25.23 -3.34
C THR A 832 28.28 -25.83 -4.57
N ASN A 833 28.76 -26.96 -5.06
CA ASN A 833 28.10 -27.77 -6.07
C ASN A 833 26.86 -28.45 -5.45
N ILE A 834 25.68 -28.22 -6.01
CA ILE A 834 24.41 -28.85 -5.61
C ILE A 834 23.87 -29.81 -6.69
N THR A 835 24.69 -30.17 -7.68
CA THR A 835 24.31 -31.19 -8.66
C THR A 835 24.31 -32.60 -8.06
N PRO A 836 23.69 -33.58 -8.75
CA PRO A 836 23.73 -35.00 -8.30
C PRO A 836 25.09 -35.68 -8.40
N ASP A 837 26.18 -34.93 -8.55
CA ASP A 837 27.53 -35.48 -8.48
C ASP A 837 27.85 -36.02 -7.09
N VAL A 838 28.44 -37.21 -7.01
CA VAL A 838 28.68 -37.89 -5.74
C VAL A 838 29.94 -37.44 -4.99
N GLU A 839 30.91 -36.89 -5.72
CA GLU A 839 32.21 -36.48 -5.15
C GLU A 839 32.16 -35.02 -4.71
N THR A 840 31.64 -34.14 -5.57
CA THR A 840 31.69 -32.70 -5.35
C THR A 840 30.32 -32.06 -5.07
N GLY A 841 29.21 -32.76 -5.39
CA GLY A 841 27.85 -32.32 -5.24
C GLY A 841 27.10 -32.97 -4.08
N ILE A 842 25.78 -33.00 -4.19
CA ILE A 842 24.90 -33.60 -3.18
C ILE A 842 24.39 -35.00 -3.54
N GLY A 843 24.95 -35.64 -4.59
CA GLY A 843 24.52 -36.95 -5.07
C GLY A 843 24.66 -38.10 -4.06
N ALA A 844 25.49 -37.93 -3.03
CA ALA A 844 25.64 -38.91 -1.93
C ALA A 844 24.83 -38.52 -0.66
N TRP A 845 23.92 -37.54 -0.77
CA TRP A 845 23.10 -37.13 0.38
C TRP A 845 21.79 -37.95 0.42
N SER A 846 21.45 -38.39 1.63
CA SER A 846 20.11 -38.93 1.86
C SER A 846 19.06 -37.82 1.94
N TYR A 847 17.79 -38.17 1.74
CA TYR A 847 16.70 -37.22 1.92
C TYR A 847 16.75 -36.52 3.30
N PRO A 848 16.92 -37.18 4.42
CA PRO A 848 17.07 -36.49 5.73
C PRO A 848 18.27 -35.55 5.82
N ALA A 849 19.36 -35.80 5.07
CA ALA A 849 20.47 -34.86 5.01
C ALA A 849 20.17 -33.60 4.18
N PHE A 850 19.50 -33.79 3.08
CA PHE A 850 19.03 -32.69 2.24
C PHE A 850 17.95 -31.85 2.97
N GLU A 851 16.96 -32.51 3.54
CA GLU A 851 15.90 -31.86 4.31
C GLU A 851 16.47 -31.03 5.47
N ARG A 852 17.40 -31.59 6.24
CA ARG A 852 18.05 -30.85 7.33
C ARG A 852 18.82 -29.63 6.85
N ALA A 853 19.48 -29.71 5.71
CA ALA A 853 20.16 -28.56 5.13
C ALA A 853 19.19 -27.46 4.70
N MET A 854 18.09 -27.85 4.08
CA MET A 854 17.09 -26.94 3.59
C MET A 854 16.23 -26.32 4.69
N ARG A 855 15.90 -27.04 5.75
CA ARG A 855 15.03 -26.56 6.84
C ARG A 855 15.80 -25.94 8.01
N ASP A 856 16.93 -26.56 8.41
CA ASP A 856 17.67 -26.22 9.63
C ASP A 856 18.99 -25.49 9.36
N GLY A 857 19.40 -25.36 8.09
CA GLY A 857 20.68 -24.78 7.71
C GLY A 857 21.90 -25.61 8.19
N LEU A 858 21.72 -26.91 8.36
CA LEU A 858 22.78 -27.82 8.85
C LEU A 858 23.27 -28.74 7.73
N HIS A 859 24.57 -28.67 7.43
CA HIS A 859 25.20 -29.52 6.46
C HIS A 859 25.18 -31.01 6.89
N ARG A 860 25.30 -31.94 5.94
CA ARG A 860 25.30 -33.40 6.20
C ARG A 860 26.29 -33.83 7.27
N ASP A 861 27.46 -33.20 7.39
CA ASP A 861 28.46 -33.49 8.41
C ASP A 861 28.19 -32.86 9.78
N GLY A 862 27.10 -32.12 9.91
CA GLY A 862 26.65 -31.48 11.16
C GLY A 862 27.13 -30.06 11.38
N ARG A 863 27.93 -29.49 10.47
CA ARG A 863 28.33 -28.08 10.57
C ARG A 863 27.19 -27.16 10.12
N GLN A 864 27.17 -25.96 10.68
CA GLN A 864 26.26 -24.91 10.25
C GLN A 864 26.57 -24.44 8.82
N LEU A 865 25.57 -24.34 7.99
CA LEU A 865 25.71 -23.67 6.69
C LEU A 865 25.91 -22.17 6.87
N TYR A 866 26.67 -21.53 5.98
CA TYR A 866 26.91 -20.11 6.08
C TYR A 866 25.60 -19.31 5.90
N PRO A 867 25.35 -18.23 6.67
CA PRO A 867 24.09 -17.48 6.65
C PRO A 867 23.68 -16.84 5.31
N ALA A 868 24.56 -16.85 4.29
CA ALA A 868 24.16 -16.49 2.93
C ALA A 868 23.15 -17.47 2.31
N PHE A 869 23.06 -18.71 2.82
CA PHE A 869 22.03 -19.66 2.43
C PHE A 869 20.72 -19.33 3.16
N PRO A 870 19.65 -18.95 2.46
CA PRO A 870 18.41 -18.49 3.08
C PRO A 870 17.52 -19.68 3.52
N TYR A 871 18.04 -20.62 4.29
CA TYR A 871 17.31 -21.83 4.71
C TYR A 871 15.99 -21.53 5.42
N THR A 872 15.88 -20.42 6.10
CA THR A 872 14.64 -19.97 6.75
C THR A 872 13.50 -19.76 5.76
N HIS A 873 13.79 -19.46 4.50
CA HIS A 873 12.79 -19.35 3.45
C HIS A 873 12.29 -20.72 2.97
N PHE A 874 13.09 -21.75 3.11
CA PHE A 874 12.77 -23.13 2.71
C PHE A 874 12.25 -24.00 3.85
N ALA A 875 12.33 -23.54 5.12
CA ALA A 875 11.99 -24.31 6.31
C ALA A 875 10.54 -24.85 6.31
N LYS A 876 9.61 -24.14 5.64
CA LYS A 876 8.20 -24.54 5.54
C LYS A 876 7.81 -25.15 4.18
N THR A 877 8.75 -25.50 3.32
CA THR A 877 8.46 -26.25 2.08
C THR A 877 7.77 -27.57 2.42
N SER A 878 6.71 -27.92 1.69
CA SER A 878 6.01 -29.20 1.95
C SER A 878 6.94 -30.41 1.72
N ASP A 879 6.66 -31.52 2.40
CA ASP A 879 7.48 -32.73 2.23
C ASP A 879 7.46 -33.22 0.78
N ALA A 880 6.30 -33.09 0.11
CA ALA A 880 6.15 -33.47 -1.29
C ALA A 880 7.00 -32.60 -2.24
N ASP A 881 7.14 -31.31 -1.95
CA ASP A 881 7.98 -30.39 -2.72
C ASP A 881 9.46 -30.58 -2.38
N MET A 882 9.75 -30.90 -1.14
CA MET A 882 11.12 -31.19 -0.70
C MET A 882 11.66 -32.51 -1.30
N GLN A 883 10.77 -33.47 -1.55
CA GLN A 883 11.10 -34.76 -2.17
C GLN A 883 11.18 -34.69 -3.71
N ALA A 884 10.53 -33.69 -4.33
CA ALA A 884 10.62 -33.46 -5.77
C ALA A 884 11.95 -32.82 -6.13
#